data_f0fe7b2d20c20f4d90a091b152c2ac2b
#
_entry.id   f0fe7b2d20c20f4d90a091b152c2ac2b
#
_cell.length_a   1.000
_cell.length_b   1.000
_cell.length_c   1.000
_cell.angle_alpha   90.00
_cell.angle_beta   90.00
_cell.angle_gamma   90.00
#
_symmetry.space_group_name_H-M   'P 1'
#
loop_
_entity.id
_entity.type
_entity.pdbx_description
1 polymer ?
#
loop_
_entity_poly.entity_id
_entity_poly.type
_entity_poly.pdbx_seq_one_letter_code
_entity_poly.pdbx_strand_id
1 'polypeptide(L)'
;MEIPVATYRIQFTPSFGFDQAKAIASYLAELGISDLYASPILTARKGSTHGYDTVNPNQINPELGGREKFLELVAELKNFHIGWVQDIVPNHMAFDSQNHMLVDVLENGFDSQYREFFDIDWHHHYPENKGKVLAPFLGKFCGDCLESGELKLQYEENGLTINYYSLKFPIRIESYSQVFTYDLGRIRDKLGRDHPHFMKLLSVLYMLKYIPSGEEGRERYDQIIIIKRMLWELWNDSPEIQEFIEYSIRAFNGEPGKPESFNHLENLLAEQFFRLAYWKVGNEELNYRRFFTVNDLISLKIEDEQVFHTTHACMLKLVQEGTISGLRIDHIDGLYDPAQYLTRLREHAPEVYLVVEKILEPHEELPINWSIQGTTGYDFLNQVNGIFCQQCVAPEFDTIYQRFLGRKVCCEELIDQNKRLIISRHLAGDIDNLAHLLKQISGRYRYASDFTMYGLKAALVEILALFPVYRTYISSAGTSKADREYIKQVMTQAKKNIPNFLNELNFIEKFLILDIDEHLSPEDQEQWLHFLMRLQQFTGPLMAKGVEDTVLYVYNRLISLNEVGSHPTHFGISLEDFHTFNQQRASQWPHAMNATSTHDTKRGEDMRARINVLSEIPQEWEIHLKEWREINAPYKETVNRQDVPTPNDEYFFYQSLIGAFPFKDDEYPGFVERIQEYIIKAIREAKVHTEWIKPDTAYENAFTNFADRVLKDPHNNPFLEAFRPFQRKIQHYGILNSLSQTLLKATAPGLPDFYQGSELWDLSLVDPDNRRPVDFEIRQKYLQDIKTKAAQDLSGLIAELLQTPEDGRVKLFLTYQLLQARRVYLDVFQRGTYVKLSVAGSLKSHVVTFARELADTRIIAIAPRFLTSLVKEGEYPLGEQVWHETRIVPPAGSSDVWYDAITGHKVQGEDTLWLREILQQFPVALLVNHVETSTTEDKNQEAE
;
A
#
# COMPACT_ATOMS: atom_id res chain seq x y z
N MET A 1 5.76 -27.01 -4.33
CA MET A 1 5.05 -25.74 -4.03
C MET A 1 3.57 -26.04 -3.88
N GLU A 2 3.00 -25.70 -2.73
CA GLU A 2 1.57 -25.81 -2.48
C GLU A 2 0.93 -24.45 -2.76
N ILE A 3 -0.15 -24.43 -3.54
CA ILE A 3 -0.87 -23.19 -3.88
C ILE A 3 -2.03 -23.05 -2.91
N PRO A 4 -2.19 -21.90 -2.23
CA PRO A 4 -3.33 -21.68 -1.34
C PRO A 4 -4.68 -21.84 -2.05
N VAL A 5 -5.72 -22.21 -1.30
CA VAL A 5 -7.12 -22.27 -1.79
C VAL A 5 -7.78 -20.90 -1.69
N ALA A 6 -7.58 -20.25 -0.55
CA ALA A 6 -8.04 -18.91 -0.24
C ALA A 6 -7.21 -18.34 0.90
N THR A 7 -6.87 -17.05 0.82
CA THR A 7 -6.16 -16.33 1.89
C THR A 7 -7.09 -15.43 2.69
N TYR A 8 -6.73 -15.21 3.95
CA TYR A 8 -7.36 -14.21 4.80
C TYR A 8 -6.29 -13.27 5.36
N ARG A 9 -6.32 -12.00 4.94
CA ARG A 9 -5.32 -11.02 5.34
C ARG A 9 -5.63 -10.44 6.70
N ILE A 10 -4.66 -10.54 7.62
CA ILE A 10 -4.69 -9.95 8.96
C ILE A 10 -3.65 -8.84 9.07
N GLN A 11 -4.08 -7.69 9.59
CA GLN A 11 -3.21 -6.60 9.98
C GLN A 11 -2.85 -6.76 11.46
N PHE A 12 -1.62 -7.21 11.71
CA PHE A 12 -1.10 -7.33 13.07
C PHE A 12 -0.77 -5.94 13.64
N THR A 13 -1.18 -5.75 14.89
CA THR A 13 -0.94 -4.54 15.67
C THR A 13 -0.61 -4.91 17.11
N PRO A 14 -0.06 -4.01 17.95
CA PRO A 14 0.14 -4.30 19.36
C PRO A 14 -1.15 -4.70 20.11
N SER A 15 -2.33 -4.29 19.63
CA SER A 15 -3.63 -4.67 20.20
C SER A 15 -4.22 -5.96 19.60
N PHE A 16 -3.73 -6.41 18.45
CA PHE A 16 -4.11 -7.66 17.79
C PHE A 16 -2.85 -8.40 17.33
N GLY A 17 -2.22 -9.10 18.27
CA GLY A 17 -0.99 -9.87 18.05
C GLY A 17 -1.24 -11.36 17.79
N PHE A 18 -0.22 -12.17 18.03
CA PHE A 18 -0.26 -13.60 17.72
C PHE A 18 -1.23 -14.39 18.60
N ASP A 19 -1.43 -14.00 19.87
CA ASP A 19 -2.38 -14.67 20.77
C ASP A 19 -3.83 -14.45 20.30
N GLN A 20 -4.17 -13.23 19.82
CA GLN A 20 -5.50 -12.93 19.27
C GLN A 20 -5.74 -13.67 17.96
N ALA A 21 -4.74 -13.74 17.06
CA ALA A 21 -4.83 -14.50 15.82
C ALA A 21 -4.98 -16.01 16.10
N LYS A 22 -4.32 -16.56 17.12
CA LYS A 22 -4.47 -17.95 17.56
C LYS A 22 -5.91 -18.27 17.97
N ALA A 23 -6.58 -17.32 18.63
CA ALA A 23 -7.97 -17.50 19.09
C ALA A 23 -8.99 -17.61 17.93
N ILE A 24 -8.65 -17.12 16.74
CA ILE A 24 -9.53 -17.18 15.56
C ILE A 24 -9.14 -18.27 14.55
N ALA A 25 -8.11 -19.08 14.81
CA ALA A 25 -7.64 -20.10 13.89
C ALA A 25 -8.74 -21.10 13.48
N SER A 26 -9.55 -21.58 14.45
CA SER A 26 -10.69 -22.48 14.18
C SER A 26 -11.73 -21.82 13.30
N TYR A 27 -12.05 -20.54 13.53
CA TYR A 27 -12.99 -19.78 12.72
C TYR A 27 -12.53 -19.68 11.25
N LEU A 28 -11.26 -19.37 11.01
CA LEU A 28 -10.70 -19.28 9.65
C LEU A 28 -10.77 -20.65 8.94
N ALA A 29 -10.43 -21.71 9.64
CA ALA A 29 -10.52 -23.08 9.13
C ALA A 29 -11.96 -23.47 8.77
N GLU A 30 -12.92 -23.16 9.66
CA GLU A 30 -14.35 -23.45 9.46
C GLU A 30 -14.93 -22.62 8.30
N LEU A 31 -14.53 -21.37 8.17
CA LEU A 31 -14.93 -20.50 7.05
C LEU A 31 -14.47 -21.07 5.70
N GLY A 32 -13.31 -21.72 5.65
CA GLY A 32 -12.76 -22.32 4.43
C GLY A 32 -11.44 -21.72 3.98
N ILE A 33 -10.78 -20.91 4.82
CA ILE A 33 -9.46 -20.32 4.57
C ILE A 33 -8.40 -21.43 4.65
N SER A 34 -7.47 -21.42 3.70
CA SER A 34 -6.33 -22.34 3.66
C SER A 34 -5.04 -21.71 4.16
N ASP A 35 -4.90 -20.39 4.08
CA ASP A 35 -3.68 -19.69 4.47
C ASP A 35 -3.99 -18.33 5.12
N LEU A 36 -3.33 -18.07 6.25
CA LEU A 36 -3.33 -16.77 6.87
C LEU A 36 -2.32 -15.88 6.14
N TYR A 37 -2.76 -14.74 5.61
CA TYR A 37 -1.91 -13.75 4.98
C TYR A 37 -1.61 -12.62 5.97
N ALA A 38 -0.37 -12.59 6.46
CA ALA A 38 0.08 -11.72 7.53
C ALA A 38 0.67 -10.41 7.01
N SER A 39 0.32 -9.28 7.63
CA SER A 39 1.08 -8.04 7.53
C SER A 39 2.51 -8.24 8.05
N PRO A 40 3.47 -7.29 7.86
CA PRO A 40 4.85 -7.46 8.32
C PRO A 40 4.94 -7.76 9.82
N ILE A 41 5.69 -8.82 10.19
CA ILE A 41 5.83 -9.30 11.58
C ILE A 41 7.21 -9.07 12.19
N LEU A 42 8.14 -8.49 11.44
CA LEU A 42 9.47 -8.16 11.96
C LEU A 42 9.40 -6.94 12.87
N THR A 43 10.43 -6.77 13.71
CA THR A 43 10.46 -5.67 14.67
C THR A 43 10.37 -4.33 13.96
N ALA A 44 9.24 -3.67 14.13
CA ALA A 44 8.95 -2.34 13.64
C ALA A 44 9.25 -1.27 14.69
N ARG A 45 9.14 -0.01 14.34
CA ARG A 45 9.20 1.12 15.29
C ARG A 45 8.20 0.89 16.43
N LYS A 46 8.61 1.19 17.66
CA LYS A 46 7.75 1.01 18.84
C LYS A 46 6.39 1.70 18.67
N GLY A 47 5.32 0.96 18.89
CA GLY A 47 3.94 1.43 18.73
C GLY A 47 3.45 1.49 17.28
N SER A 48 4.18 0.94 16.33
CA SER A 48 3.74 0.83 14.93
C SER A 48 2.45 0.02 14.83
N THR A 49 1.47 0.55 14.10
CA THR A 49 0.16 -0.09 13.87
C THR A 49 0.07 -0.81 12.52
N HIS A 50 1.17 -0.86 11.76
CA HIS A 50 1.20 -1.45 10.40
C HIS A 50 2.40 -2.36 10.13
N GLY A 51 3.56 -2.16 10.79
CA GLY A 51 4.74 -3.01 10.66
C GLY A 51 5.66 -2.72 9.46
N TYR A 52 5.31 -1.77 8.56
CA TYR A 52 6.14 -1.44 7.39
C TYR A 52 7.36 -0.56 7.72
N ASP A 53 7.44 -0.02 8.92
CA ASP A 53 8.56 0.78 9.44
C ASP A 53 9.54 -0.08 10.25
N THR A 54 10.11 -1.09 9.60
CA THR A 54 11.01 -2.07 10.20
C THR A 54 12.27 -1.40 10.77
N VAL A 55 12.62 -1.74 12.03
CA VAL A 55 13.86 -1.30 12.69
C VAL A 55 14.85 -2.45 12.89
N ASN A 56 14.37 -3.70 12.93
CA ASN A 56 15.22 -4.89 12.99
C ASN A 56 14.64 -6.01 12.11
N PRO A 57 15.26 -6.30 10.94
CA PRO A 57 14.77 -7.31 10.01
C PRO A 57 15.07 -8.75 10.45
N ASN A 58 15.83 -8.95 11.55
CA ASN A 58 16.25 -10.25 12.03
C ASN A 58 15.56 -10.71 13.32
N GLN A 59 14.51 -9.98 13.74
CA GLN A 59 13.77 -10.30 14.95
C GLN A 59 12.28 -10.19 14.70
N ILE A 60 11.51 -11.20 15.14
CA ILE A 60 10.05 -11.12 15.18
C ILE A 60 9.65 -10.10 16.26
N ASN A 61 8.70 -9.25 15.93
CA ASN A 61 8.30 -8.10 16.73
C ASN A 61 7.81 -8.51 18.13
N PRO A 62 8.49 -8.07 19.19
CA PRO A 62 8.07 -8.38 20.56
C PRO A 62 6.69 -7.81 20.92
N GLU A 63 6.27 -6.66 20.32
CA GLU A 63 4.97 -6.06 20.58
C GLU A 63 3.81 -6.90 20.02
N LEU A 64 4.09 -7.80 19.07
CA LEU A 64 3.11 -8.77 18.56
C LEU A 64 3.09 -10.09 19.35
N GLY A 65 4.00 -10.26 20.34
CA GLY A 65 4.17 -11.46 21.12
C GLY A 65 5.53 -12.16 20.94
N GLY A 66 6.37 -11.69 20.01
CA GLY A 66 7.70 -12.23 19.75
C GLY A 66 7.71 -13.64 19.13
N ARG A 67 8.90 -14.23 19.02
CA ARG A 67 9.09 -15.52 18.34
C ARG A 67 8.32 -16.68 19.00
N GLU A 68 8.24 -16.71 20.33
CA GLU A 68 7.56 -17.79 21.05
C GLU A 68 6.08 -17.85 20.69
N LYS A 69 5.36 -16.72 20.82
CA LYS A 69 3.94 -16.65 20.50
C LYS A 69 3.65 -16.85 19.00
N PHE A 70 4.56 -16.40 18.15
CA PHE A 70 4.49 -16.69 16.72
C PHE A 70 4.52 -18.20 16.45
N LEU A 71 5.44 -18.94 17.05
CA LEU A 71 5.53 -20.39 16.86
C LEU A 71 4.33 -21.14 17.46
N GLU A 72 3.78 -20.66 18.59
CA GLU A 72 2.53 -21.20 19.14
C GLU A 72 1.35 -21.01 18.16
N LEU A 73 1.22 -19.84 17.56
CA LEU A 73 0.20 -19.56 16.55
C LEU A 73 0.36 -20.48 15.33
N VAL A 74 1.58 -20.58 14.79
CA VAL A 74 1.85 -21.44 13.62
C VAL A 74 1.54 -22.92 13.93
N ALA A 75 1.87 -23.40 15.13
CA ALA A 75 1.53 -24.76 15.55
C ALA A 75 0.00 -24.96 15.58
N GLU A 76 -0.75 -23.97 16.07
CA GLU A 76 -2.21 -24.04 16.08
C GLU A 76 -2.81 -24.00 14.67
N LEU A 77 -2.31 -23.11 13.79
CA LEU A 77 -2.73 -23.05 12.39
C LEU A 77 -2.49 -24.40 11.66
N LYS A 78 -1.35 -25.06 11.93
CA LYS A 78 -1.06 -26.38 11.37
C LYS A 78 -2.04 -27.47 11.85
N ASN A 79 -2.54 -27.39 13.09
CA ASN A 79 -3.59 -28.29 13.58
C ASN A 79 -4.89 -28.19 12.74
N PHE A 80 -5.13 -27.00 12.17
CA PHE A 80 -6.26 -26.72 11.27
C PHE A 80 -5.91 -26.78 9.78
N HIS A 81 -4.71 -27.22 9.41
CA HIS A 81 -4.23 -27.25 8.03
C HIS A 81 -4.23 -25.85 7.36
N ILE A 82 -3.93 -24.80 8.14
CA ILE A 82 -3.79 -23.43 7.63
C ILE A 82 -2.30 -23.11 7.46
N GLY A 83 -1.91 -22.71 6.24
CA GLY A 83 -0.58 -22.21 5.90
C GLY A 83 -0.37 -20.75 6.31
N TRP A 84 0.81 -20.21 5.95
CA TRP A 84 1.20 -18.83 6.29
C TRP A 84 1.82 -18.12 5.08
N VAL A 85 1.18 -17.06 4.59
CA VAL A 85 1.72 -16.13 3.59
C VAL A 85 2.20 -14.88 4.30
N GLN A 86 3.48 -14.54 4.17
CA GLN A 86 4.12 -13.43 4.86
C GLN A 86 4.36 -12.23 3.94
N ASP A 87 3.92 -11.06 4.39
CA ASP A 87 4.27 -9.78 3.77
C ASP A 87 5.68 -9.34 4.18
N ILE A 88 6.59 -9.13 3.23
CA ILE A 88 7.96 -8.68 3.47
C ILE A 88 8.24 -7.36 2.76
N VAL A 89 9.06 -6.52 3.40
CA VAL A 89 9.37 -5.16 2.98
C VAL A 89 10.86 -5.04 2.60
N PRO A 90 11.25 -5.38 1.35
CA PRO A 90 12.66 -5.33 0.94
C PRO A 90 13.18 -3.93 0.63
N ASN A 91 12.30 -2.98 0.32
CA ASN A 91 12.71 -1.68 -0.22
C ASN A 91 13.28 -0.71 0.82
N HIS A 92 12.83 -0.74 2.08
CA HIS A 92 13.18 0.28 3.06
C HIS A 92 13.12 -0.19 4.50
N MET A 93 13.69 0.61 5.40
CA MET A 93 13.60 0.50 6.85
C MET A 93 13.33 1.87 7.47
N ALA A 94 12.97 1.89 8.77
CA ALA A 94 12.75 3.15 9.48
C ALA A 94 14.05 3.94 9.66
N PHE A 95 13.99 5.25 9.42
CA PHE A 95 15.01 6.20 9.86
C PHE A 95 14.74 6.56 11.33
N ASP A 96 15.17 5.69 12.23
CA ASP A 96 14.87 5.78 13.65
C ASP A 96 16.07 5.30 14.49
N SER A 97 16.18 5.80 15.71
CA SER A 97 17.23 5.39 16.66
C SER A 97 17.14 3.94 17.12
N GLN A 98 16.02 3.28 16.89
CA GLN A 98 15.85 1.84 17.14
C GLN A 98 16.44 0.98 16.00
N ASN A 99 16.72 1.56 14.83
CA ASN A 99 17.39 0.89 13.73
C ASN A 99 18.91 0.91 13.96
N HIS A 100 19.42 -0.15 14.58
CA HIS A 100 20.84 -0.24 14.94
C HIS A 100 21.80 -0.17 13.75
N MET A 101 21.39 -0.63 12.55
CA MET A 101 22.21 -0.55 11.34
C MET A 101 22.36 0.92 10.90
N LEU A 102 21.27 1.69 10.94
CA LEU A 102 21.31 3.11 10.60
C LEU A 102 22.07 3.93 11.67
N VAL A 103 21.84 3.63 12.95
CA VAL A 103 22.57 4.27 14.05
C VAL A 103 24.07 4.09 13.87
N ASP A 104 24.52 2.88 13.50
CA ASP A 104 25.92 2.61 13.21
C ASP A 104 26.46 3.46 12.03
N VAL A 105 25.65 3.62 10.96
CA VAL A 105 26.00 4.49 9.82
C VAL A 105 26.14 5.96 10.26
N LEU A 106 25.24 6.45 11.08
CA LEU A 106 25.25 7.83 11.56
C LEU A 106 26.40 8.09 12.57
N GLU A 107 26.83 7.09 13.32
CA GLU A 107 27.93 7.18 14.27
C GLU A 107 29.32 7.01 13.62
N ASN A 108 29.44 6.06 12.68
CA ASN A 108 30.72 5.64 12.11
C ASN A 108 30.98 6.14 10.67
N GLY A 109 29.92 6.61 9.95
CA GLY A 109 30.05 7.14 8.60
C GLY A 109 30.70 6.17 7.62
N PHE A 110 31.83 6.56 7.04
CA PHE A 110 32.55 5.74 6.07
C PHE A 110 33.17 4.45 6.67
N ASP A 111 33.37 4.40 7.97
CA ASP A 111 33.91 3.24 8.68
C ASP A 111 32.80 2.27 9.16
N SER A 112 31.53 2.56 8.87
CA SER A 112 30.42 1.68 9.22
C SER A 112 30.40 0.41 8.38
N GLN A 113 30.19 -0.74 9.02
CA GLN A 113 29.97 -2.01 8.31
C GLN A 113 28.65 -2.02 7.54
N TYR A 114 27.72 -1.10 7.85
CA TYR A 114 26.41 -0.94 7.17
C TYR A 114 26.41 0.23 6.19
N ARG A 115 27.56 0.81 5.84
CA ARG A 115 27.68 1.97 4.94
C ARG A 115 26.96 1.76 3.61
N GLU A 116 27.08 0.55 3.03
CA GLU A 116 26.49 0.19 1.76
C GLU A 116 25.07 -0.41 1.87
N PHE A 117 24.51 -0.52 3.09
CA PHE A 117 23.18 -1.09 3.29
C PHE A 117 22.07 -0.14 2.84
N PHE A 118 22.27 1.14 3.11
CA PHE A 118 21.29 2.16 2.77
C PHE A 118 21.67 2.88 1.48
N ASP A 119 20.68 3.29 0.73
CA ASP A 119 20.86 3.96 -0.55
C ASP A 119 21.15 5.45 -0.34
N ILE A 120 22.38 5.75 0.12
CA ILE A 120 22.88 7.08 0.46
C ILE A 120 23.92 7.52 -0.57
N ASP A 121 23.77 8.72 -1.15
CA ASP A 121 24.79 9.38 -1.94
C ASP A 121 25.77 10.15 -1.03
N TRP A 122 26.89 9.51 -0.68
CA TRP A 122 27.97 10.09 0.10
C TRP A 122 28.76 11.17 -0.64
N HIS A 123 28.64 11.24 -1.96
CA HIS A 123 29.36 12.17 -2.83
C HIS A 123 28.45 13.25 -3.41
N HIS A 124 27.35 13.53 -2.71
CA HIS A 124 26.32 14.45 -3.14
C HIS A 124 26.90 15.77 -3.68
N HIS A 125 26.25 16.35 -4.67
CA HIS A 125 26.70 17.56 -5.35
C HIS A 125 26.63 18.83 -4.48
N TYR A 126 25.74 18.85 -3.44
CA TYR A 126 25.74 19.92 -2.44
C TYR A 126 26.86 19.68 -1.42
N PRO A 127 27.81 20.65 -1.22
CA PRO A 127 28.94 20.48 -0.33
C PRO A 127 28.57 20.19 1.12
N GLU A 128 27.42 20.72 1.58
CA GLU A 128 26.90 20.59 2.94
C GLU A 128 26.46 19.15 3.28
N ASN A 129 26.10 18.38 2.24
CA ASN A 129 25.69 16.97 2.38
C ASN A 129 26.84 15.99 2.07
N LYS A 130 27.97 16.49 1.54
CA LYS A 130 29.07 15.61 1.17
C LYS A 130 29.68 14.94 2.41
N GLY A 131 29.66 13.61 2.41
CA GLY A 131 30.14 12.80 3.53
C GLY A 131 29.21 12.76 4.75
N LYS A 132 27.96 13.21 4.58
CA LYS A 132 26.92 13.23 5.63
C LYS A 132 25.63 12.67 5.11
N VAL A 133 24.77 12.21 6.02
CA VAL A 133 23.37 11.84 5.76
C VAL A 133 22.49 13.05 6.12
N LEU A 134 21.71 13.54 5.19
CA LEU A 134 20.74 14.58 5.50
C LEU A 134 19.67 14.01 6.44
N ALA A 135 19.40 14.67 7.55
CA ALA A 135 18.36 14.31 8.52
C ALA A 135 17.32 15.43 8.62
N PRO A 136 16.33 15.49 7.70
CA PRO A 136 15.38 16.58 7.59
C PRO A 136 14.17 16.36 8.51
N PHE A 137 14.37 16.45 9.81
CA PHE A 137 13.34 16.14 10.81
C PHE A 137 12.97 17.31 11.71
N LEU A 138 13.64 18.46 11.56
CA LEU A 138 13.37 19.63 12.42
C LEU A 138 12.11 20.37 11.97
N GLY A 139 11.30 20.79 12.93
CA GLY A 139 10.08 21.56 12.69
C GLY A 139 10.31 23.03 12.30
N LYS A 140 11.57 23.52 12.48
CA LYS A 140 12.02 24.90 12.18
C LYS A 140 13.42 24.84 11.57
N PHE A 141 13.99 25.98 11.18
CA PHE A 141 15.39 26.05 10.81
C PHE A 141 16.29 25.56 11.95
N CYS A 142 17.41 24.92 11.57
CA CYS A 142 18.32 24.31 12.55
C CYS A 142 18.84 25.33 13.59
N GLY A 143 19.18 26.55 13.16
CA GLY A 143 19.58 27.63 14.06
C GLY A 143 18.49 28.01 15.08
N ASP A 144 17.22 28.07 14.65
CA ASP A 144 16.09 28.36 15.55
C ASP A 144 15.90 27.25 16.58
N CYS A 145 15.99 25.98 16.16
CA CYS A 145 15.91 24.84 17.08
C CYS A 145 17.08 24.80 18.07
N LEU A 146 18.28 25.20 17.62
CA LEU A 146 19.46 25.28 18.43
C LEU A 146 19.32 26.35 19.52
N GLU A 147 19.06 27.63 19.13
CA GLU A 147 18.96 28.76 20.04
C GLU A 147 17.74 28.71 20.99
N SER A 148 16.67 27.99 20.59
CA SER A 148 15.53 27.71 21.48
C SER A 148 15.80 26.57 22.47
N GLY A 149 16.94 25.86 22.35
CA GLY A 149 17.31 24.73 23.20
C GLY A 149 16.44 23.48 22.96
N GLU A 150 15.87 23.35 21.77
CA GLU A 150 15.13 22.14 21.36
C GLU A 150 16.09 21.00 21.02
N LEU A 151 17.29 21.31 20.49
CA LEU A 151 18.37 20.35 20.28
C LEU A 151 19.19 20.22 21.57
N LYS A 152 19.34 19.00 22.08
CA LYS A 152 20.02 18.74 23.35
C LYS A 152 21.04 17.63 23.23
N LEU A 153 22.29 17.92 23.61
CA LEU A 153 23.29 16.91 23.87
C LEU A 153 22.92 16.17 25.15
N GLN A 154 22.91 14.82 25.10
CA GLN A 154 22.67 13.95 26.26
C GLN A 154 23.72 12.85 26.31
N TYR A 155 23.93 12.29 27.51
CA TYR A 155 24.79 11.14 27.72
C TYR A 155 23.99 10.02 28.37
N GLU A 156 24.00 8.85 27.77
CA GLU A 156 23.31 7.66 28.23
C GLU A 156 24.29 6.46 28.15
N GLU A 157 23.86 5.25 28.54
CA GLU A 157 24.65 4.03 28.49
C GLU A 157 25.28 3.78 27.11
N ASN A 158 24.53 4.04 26.05
CA ASN A 158 24.99 3.84 24.67
C ASN A 158 25.88 4.97 24.13
N GLY A 159 26.14 6.02 24.95
CA GLY A 159 27.05 7.12 24.62
C GLY A 159 26.35 8.46 24.46
N LEU A 160 27.02 9.39 23.77
CA LEU A 160 26.50 10.74 23.51
C LEU A 160 25.51 10.75 22.35
N THR A 161 24.41 11.46 22.51
CA THR A 161 23.38 11.67 21.48
C THR A 161 22.96 13.13 21.42
N ILE A 162 22.52 13.57 20.22
CA ILE A 162 21.73 14.78 20.04
C ILE A 162 20.26 14.38 20.00
N ASN A 163 19.48 14.92 20.89
CA ASN A 163 18.06 14.64 21.00
C ASN A 163 17.24 15.84 20.51
N TYR A 164 16.24 15.55 19.66
CA TYR A 164 15.20 16.46 19.23
C TYR A 164 13.86 15.83 19.56
N TYR A 165 13.26 16.22 20.68
CA TYR A 165 12.09 15.55 21.27
C TYR A 165 12.31 14.04 21.46
N SER A 166 11.60 13.19 20.73
CA SER A 166 11.74 11.73 20.76
C SER A 166 12.85 11.19 19.85
N LEU A 167 13.33 12.00 18.90
CA LEU A 167 14.37 11.59 17.97
C LEU A 167 15.75 11.68 18.61
N LYS A 168 16.57 10.66 18.39
CA LYS A 168 17.94 10.56 18.91
C LYS A 168 18.91 10.31 17.77
N PHE A 169 19.96 11.11 17.70
CA PHE A 169 21.04 10.99 16.72
C PHE A 169 22.36 10.72 17.45
N PRO A 170 23.08 9.65 17.11
CA PRO A 170 24.34 9.32 17.78
C PRO A 170 25.43 10.32 17.42
N ILE A 171 26.27 10.67 18.38
CA ILE A 171 27.47 11.46 18.13
C ILE A 171 28.60 10.52 17.71
N ARG A 172 29.35 10.88 16.66
CA ARG A 172 30.53 10.13 16.25
C ARG A 172 31.55 10.05 17.40
N ILE A 173 32.13 8.88 17.54
CA ILE A 173 33.01 8.58 18.72
C ILE A 173 34.20 9.52 18.82
N GLU A 174 34.77 9.99 17.72
CA GLU A 174 35.91 10.91 17.67
C GLU A 174 35.59 12.26 18.33
N SER A 175 34.30 12.70 18.19
CA SER A 175 33.87 13.97 18.78
C SER A 175 33.67 13.92 20.29
N TYR A 176 33.68 12.75 20.91
CA TYR A 176 33.58 12.60 22.36
C TYR A 176 34.70 13.35 23.09
N SER A 177 35.88 13.41 22.50
CA SER A 177 37.01 14.15 23.05
C SER A 177 36.69 15.63 23.27
N GLN A 178 35.90 16.28 22.40
CA GLN A 178 35.54 17.68 22.58
C GLN A 178 34.69 17.93 23.82
N VAL A 179 33.72 17.04 24.08
CA VAL A 179 32.84 17.14 25.26
C VAL A 179 33.60 16.80 26.56
N PHE A 180 34.36 15.70 26.57
CA PHE A 180 34.99 15.20 27.77
C PHE A 180 36.33 15.86 28.07
N THR A 181 36.89 16.69 27.22
CA THR A 181 38.04 17.57 27.52
C THR A 181 37.66 19.00 27.88
N TYR A 182 36.36 19.35 27.76
CA TYR A 182 35.89 20.69 28.08
C TYR A 182 36.13 20.98 29.57
N ASP A 183 36.96 22.00 29.86
CA ASP A 183 37.40 22.38 31.22
C ASP A 183 37.94 21.20 32.07
N LEU A 184 38.77 20.33 31.42
CA LEU A 184 39.36 19.15 32.08
C LEU A 184 40.18 19.52 33.34
N GLY A 185 40.62 20.78 33.44
CA GLY A 185 41.28 21.33 34.63
C GLY A 185 40.42 21.24 35.88
N ARG A 186 39.15 21.47 35.78
CA ARG A 186 38.16 21.43 36.86
C ARG A 186 38.13 20.08 37.58
N ILE A 187 38.03 18.98 36.83
CA ILE A 187 37.99 17.63 37.42
C ILE A 187 39.35 17.20 37.95
N ARG A 188 40.48 17.60 37.29
CA ARG A 188 41.82 17.39 37.76
C ARG A 188 42.02 18.07 39.12
N ASP A 189 41.61 19.31 39.29
CA ASP A 189 41.79 20.09 40.52
C ASP A 189 40.90 19.57 41.66
N LYS A 190 39.71 18.96 41.31
CA LYS A 190 38.80 18.34 42.28
C LYS A 190 39.30 16.99 42.80
N LEU A 191 39.75 16.08 41.92
CA LEU A 191 40.18 14.74 42.29
C LEU A 191 41.68 14.64 42.58
N GLY A 192 42.53 15.45 41.98
CA GLY A 192 43.97 15.32 41.98
C GLY A 192 44.51 14.49 40.81
N ARG A 193 45.77 14.73 40.40
CA ARG A 193 46.37 14.11 39.20
C ARG A 193 46.48 12.57 39.29
N ASP A 194 46.73 12.04 40.47
CA ASP A 194 47.00 10.61 40.68
C ASP A 194 45.75 9.83 41.11
N HIS A 195 44.57 10.47 41.09
CA HIS A 195 43.32 9.80 41.48
C HIS A 195 42.95 8.70 40.45
N PRO A 196 42.61 7.49 40.89
CA PRO A 196 42.31 6.37 39.96
C PRO A 196 41.25 6.69 38.89
N HIS A 197 40.14 7.36 39.26
CA HIS A 197 39.09 7.72 38.30
C HIS A 197 39.56 8.77 37.30
N PHE A 198 40.40 9.74 37.74
CA PHE A 198 40.96 10.72 36.81
C PHE A 198 41.95 10.07 35.85
N MET A 199 42.81 9.16 36.33
CA MET A 199 43.70 8.40 35.47
C MET A 199 42.97 7.49 34.50
N LYS A 200 41.86 6.86 34.93
CA LYS A 200 40.97 6.06 34.03
C LYS A 200 40.36 6.94 32.96
N LEU A 201 39.86 8.16 33.31
CA LEU A 201 39.33 9.12 32.34
C LEU A 201 40.39 9.53 31.32
N LEU A 202 41.63 9.86 31.76
CA LEU A 202 42.73 10.20 30.85
C LEU A 202 43.08 9.04 29.91
N SER A 203 43.00 7.81 30.41
CA SER A 203 43.27 6.61 29.60
C SER A 203 42.20 6.48 28.47
N VAL A 204 40.94 6.72 28.81
CA VAL A 204 39.85 6.70 27.80
C VAL A 204 40.01 7.84 26.79
N LEU A 205 40.38 9.04 27.25
CA LEU A 205 40.66 10.18 26.35
C LEU A 205 41.85 9.91 25.43
N TYR A 206 42.84 9.17 25.90
CA TYR A 206 43.96 8.72 25.09
C TYR A 206 43.54 7.68 24.04
N MET A 207 42.70 6.70 24.42
CA MET A 207 42.12 5.72 23.47
C MET A 207 41.30 6.38 22.39
N LEU A 208 40.44 7.37 22.73
CA LEU A 208 39.65 8.16 21.78
C LEU A 208 40.52 8.80 20.69
N LYS A 209 41.72 9.19 20.99
CA LYS A 209 42.67 9.82 20.05
C LYS A 209 43.22 8.84 18.98
N TYR A 210 43.23 7.55 19.29
CA TYR A 210 43.85 6.51 18.46
C TYR A 210 42.85 5.46 18.00
N ILE A 211 41.61 5.82 17.79
CA ILE A 211 40.59 4.92 17.22
C ILE A 211 41.00 4.57 15.79
N PRO A 212 41.06 3.30 15.40
CA PRO A 212 41.37 2.89 14.04
C PRO A 212 40.33 3.41 13.04
N SER A 213 40.77 3.73 11.83
CA SER A 213 39.93 4.09 10.68
C SER A 213 40.29 3.23 9.49
N GLY A 214 39.32 2.95 8.57
CA GLY A 214 39.55 2.17 7.37
C GLY A 214 39.26 0.67 7.52
N GLU A 215 39.99 -0.20 6.79
CA GLU A 215 39.69 -1.63 6.61
C GLU A 215 39.79 -2.51 7.88
N GLU A 216 40.27 -1.97 8.98
CA GLU A 216 40.42 -2.67 10.28
C GLU A 216 39.12 -2.64 11.11
N GLY A 217 37.96 -2.82 10.45
CA GLY A 217 36.64 -2.61 11.03
C GLY A 217 36.39 -3.27 12.41
N ARG A 218 36.86 -4.51 12.64
CA ARG A 218 36.60 -5.22 13.90
C ARG A 218 37.33 -4.59 15.10
N GLU A 219 38.59 -4.17 14.93
CA GLU A 219 39.36 -3.53 15.99
C GLU A 219 38.76 -2.18 16.40
N ARG A 220 38.23 -1.42 15.44
CA ARG A 220 37.49 -0.17 15.68
C ARG A 220 36.26 -0.41 16.57
N TYR A 221 35.43 -1.39 16.25
CA TYR A 221 34.23 -1.72 17.04
C TYR A 221 34.57 -2.18 18.44
N ASP A 222 35.57 -3.05 18.59
CA ASP A 222 36.04 -3.52 19.91
C ASP A 222 36.50 -2.34 20.78
N GLN A 223 37.25 -1.38 20.20
CA GLN A 223 37.68 -0.18 20.92
C GLN A 223 36.53 0.72 21.31
N ILE A 224 35.57 0.96 20.42
CA ILE A 224 34.39 1.78 20.70
C ILE A 224 33.57 1.18 21.86
N ILE A 225 33.35 -0.13 21.83
CA ILE A 225 32.64 -0.83 22.92
C ILE A 225 33.37 -0.67 24.24
N ILE A 226 34.69 -0.84 24.26
CA ILE A 226 35.52 -0.70 25.46
C ILE A 226 35.44 0.75 25.98
N ILE A 227 35.60 1.75 25.11
CA ILE A 227 35.55 3.16 25.48
C ILE A 227 34.19 3.52 26.08
N LYS A 228 33.06 3.18 25.40
CA LYS A 228 31.72 3.47 25.90
C LYS A 228 31.46 2.81 27.24
N ARG A 229 31.87 1.54 27.41
CA ARG A 229 31.77 0.81 28.70
C ARG A 229 32.59 1.48 29.81
N MET A 230 33.83 1.82 29.54
CA MET A 230 34.70 2.46 30.52
C MET A 230 34.19 3.83 30.95
N LEU A 231 33.64 4.61 30.02
CA LEU A 231 32.99 5.90 30.31
C LEU A 231 31.75 5.71 31.16
N TRP A 232 30.89 4.74 30.82
CA TRP A 232 29.68 4.43 31.58
C TRP A 232 29.95 3.92 32.99
N GLU A 233 30.99 3.08 33.16
CA GLU A 233 31.49 2.68 34.48
C GLU A 233 31.96 3.88 35.29
N LEU A 234 32.78 4.77 34.70
CA LEU A 234 33.23 5.99 35.37
C LEU A 234 32.08 6.91 35.80
N TRP A 235 31.05 7.01 34.94
CA TRP A 235 29.82 7.76 35.23
C TRP A 235 29.12 7.21 36.49
N ASN A 236 29.00 5.90 36.58
CA ASN A 236 28.29 5.25 37.69
C ASN A 236 29.13 5.15 38.98
N ASP A 237 30.45 5.00 38.85
CA ASP A 237 31.35 4.73 39.98
C ASP A 237 31.86 6.02 40.66
N SER A 238 31.84 7.19 39.95
CA SER A 238 32.37 8.45 40.50
C SER A 238 31.39 9.60 40.35
N PRO A 239 30.77 10.06 41.46
CA PRO A 239 29.93 11.24 41.47
C PRO A 239 30.64 12.50 40.94
N GLU A 240 31.96 12.62 41.14
CA GLU A 240 32.73 13.75 40.63
C GLU A 240 32.86 13.72 39.10
N ILE A 241 33.07 12.54 38.52
CA ILE A 241 33.12 12.36 37.06
C ILE A 241 31.71 12.58 36.47
N GLN A 242 30.67 12.10 37.10
CA GLN A 242 29.32 12.35 36.72
C GLN A 242 28.99 13.87 36.67
N GLU A 243 29.30 14.57 37.78
CA GLU A 243 29.10 16.04 37.85
C GLU A 243 29.91 16.80 36.78
N PHE A 244 31.11 16.33 36.49
CA PHE A 244 31.98 16.89 35.46
C PHE A 244 31.36 16.70 34.05
N ILE A 245 30.92 15.50 33.73
CA ILE A 245 30.28 15.22 32.45
C ILE A 245 28.97 16.02 32.28
N GLU A 246 28.13 16.07 33.32
CA GLU A 246 26.92 16.88 33.33
C GLU A 246 27.21 18.39 33.13
N TYR A 247 28.28 18.87 33.74
CA TYR A 247 28.72 20.24 33.56
C TYR A 247 29.15 20.51 32.13
N SER A 248 29.93 19.62 31.53
CA SER A 248 30.35 19.72 30.14
C SER A 248 29.12 19.71 29.20
N ILE A 249 28.19 18.80 29.41
CA ILE A 249 26.94 18.73 28.62
C ILE A 249 26.12 20.02 28.76
N ARG A 250 25.96 20.56 29.96
CA ARG A 250 25.26 21.85 30.17
C ARG A 250 25.95 23.01 29.44
N ALA A 251 27.30 23.03 29.41
CA ALA A 251 28.04 24.05 28.66
C ALA A 251 27.83 23.97 27.15
N PHE A 252 27.69 22.75 26.60
CA PHE A 252 27.39 22.53 25.19
C PHE A 252 25.95 22.90 24.86
N ASN A 253 24.98 22.58 25.73
CA ASN A 253 23.55 22.83 25.52
C ASN A 253 23.17 24.31 25.56
N GLY A 254 24.08 25.20 25.97
CA GLY A 254 23.84 26.63 25.98
C GLY A 254 22.67 27.07 26.88
N GLU A 255 22.32 28.35 26.78
CA GLU A 255 21.22 28.98 27.51
C GLU A 255 20.31 29.74 26.53
N PRO A 256 19.02 29.43 26.43
CA PRO A 256 18.07 30.17 25.60
C PRO A 256 18.13 31.71 25.90
N GLY A 257 18.21 32.51 24.85
CA GLY A 257 18.39 33.94 24.93
C GLY A 257 19.84 34.42 24.95
N LYS A 258 20.81 33.47 24.91
CA LYS A 258 22.24 33.78 24.77
C LYS A 258 22.82 33.00 23.56
N PRO A 259 22.66 33.50 22.31
CA PRO A 259 23.04 32.76 21.08
C PRO A 259 24.49 32.23 21.13
N GLU A 260 25.45 33.00 21.59
CA GLU A 260 26.86 32.61 21.65
C GLU A 260 27.12 31.41 22.56
N SER A 261 26.22 31.10 23.51
CA SER A 261 26.37 29.93 24.39
C SER A 261 26.18 28.61 23.68
N PHE A 262 25.58 28.61 22.48
CA PHE A 262 25.35 27.41 21.64
C PHE A 262 26.49 27.09 20.68
N ASN A 263 27.53 27.94 20.58
CA ASN A 263 28.65 27.76 19.64
C ASN A 263 29.34 26.39 19.79
N HIS A 264 29.42 25.84 21.02
CA HIS A 264 30.00 24.52 21.25
C HIS A 264 29.15 23.41 20.62
N LEU A 265 27.83 23.49 20.77
CA LEU A 265 26.93 22.51 20.20
C LEU A 265 26.86 22.62 18.69
N GLU A 266 26.84 23.86 18.14
CA GLU A 266 26.88 24.09 16.69
C GLU A 266 28.16 23.49 16.06
N ASN A 267 29.33 23.73 16.65
CA ASN A 267 30.59 23.17 16.17
C ASN A 267 30.58 21.64 16.26
N LEU A 268 30.04 21.06 17.35
CA LEU A 268 29.89 19.62 17.49
C LEU A 268 29.01 19.02 16.41
N LEU A 269 27.85 19.64 16.10
CA LEU A 269 26.93 19.23 15.04
C LEU A 269 27.58 19.31 13.66
N ALA A 270 28.40 20.31 13.40
CA ALA A 270 29.07 20.48 12.12
C ALA A 270 30.02 19.32 11.76
N GLU A 271 30.53 18.57 12.74
CA GLU A 271 31.46 17.47 12.54
C GLU A 271 30.80 16.09 12.40
N GLN A 272 29.48 15.98 12.56
CA GLN A 272 28.80 14.68 12.53
C GLN A 272 28.67 14.13 11.11
N PHE A 273 28.43 12.81 10.99
CA PHE A 273 28.14 12.14 9.73
C PHE A 273 26.68 12.32 9.28
N PHE A 274 25.92 13.12 9.99
CA PHE A 274 24.57 13.56 9.61
C PHE A 274 24.47 15.08 9.65
N ARG A 275 23.51 15.63 8.88
CA ARG A 275 23.14 17.04 8.87
C ARG A 275 21.70 17.19 9.31
N LEU A 276 21.44 17.72 10.49
CA LEU A 276 20.10 18.07 10.92
C LEU A 276 19.58 19.26 10.10
N ALA A 277 18.39 19.16 9.57
CA ALA A 277 17.80 20.20 8.75
C ALA A 277 16.29 20.33 8.99
N TYR A 278 15.76 21.49 8.68
CA TYR A 278 14.33 21.72 8.59
C TYR A 278 13.70 20.74 7.60
N TRP A 279 12.57 20.12 7.96
CA TRP A 279 11.98 19.04 7.19
C TRP A 279 11.76 19.37 5.71
N LYS A 280 11.50 20.66 5.36
CA LYS A 280 11.33 21.08 3.96
C LYS A 280 12.58 20.91 3.11
N VAL A 281 13.77 20.95 3.71
CA VAL A 281 15.05 20.75 3.00
C VAL A 281 15.11 19.35 2.39
N GLY A 282 14.44 18.36 3.02
CA GLY A 282 14.34 17.00 2.48
C GLY A 282 13.64 16.89 1.12
N ASN A 283 12.83 17.85 0.72
CA ASN A 283 12.21 17.84 -0.60
C ASN A 283 13.15 18.32 -1.72
N GLU A 284 14.21 19.05 -1.37
CA GLU A 284 15.07 19.74 -2.33
C GLU A 284 16.52 19.23 -2.31
N GLU A 285 17.05 18.79 -1.16
CA GLU A 285 18.47 18.46 -0.98
C GLU A 285 18.71 17.02 -0.49
N LEU A 286 17.72 16.12 -0.56
CA LEU A 286 17.85 14.77 -0.04
C LEU A 286 18.97 14.00 -0.75
N ASN A 287 19.85 13.36 0.03
CA ASN A 287 20.95 12.57 -0.48
C ASN A 287 20.84 11.07 -0.17
N TYR A 288 19.63 10.60 0.15
CA TYR A 288 19.31 9.17 0.22
C TYR A 288 17.97 8.90 -0.47
N ARG A 289 17.78 7.71 -0.99
CA ARG A 289 16.48 7.29 -1.51
C ARG A 289 15.55 6.95 -0.35
N ARG A 290 14.30 7.36 -0.46
CA ARG A 290 13.25 7.13 0.55
C ARG A 290 12.05 6.41 -0.08
N PHE A 291 11.21 5.85 0.76
CA PHE A 291 9.91 5.33 0.34
C PHE A 291 8.99 6.50 -0.03
N PHE A 292 8.69 6.64 -1.31
CA PHE A 292 7.91 7.77 -1.89
C PHE A 292 8.46 9.14 -1.44
N THR A 293 7.69 9.85 -0.62
CA THR A 293 8.04 11.17 -0.07
C THR A 293 8.19 11.17 1.45
N VAL A 294 8.30 9.98 2.05
CA VAL A 294 8.36 9.79 3.51
C VAL A 294 9.81 9.81 3.99
N ASN A 295 10.24 10.91 4.64
CA ASN A 295 11.62 11.11 5.05
C ASN A 295 12.13 10.08 6.07
N ASP A 296 11.25 9.55 6.90
CA ASP A 296 11.58 8.61 7.96
C ASP A 296 11.53 7.13 7.52
N LEU A 297 11.48 6.86 6.21
CA LEU A 297 11.62 5.53 5.61
C LEU A 297 12.76 5.53 4.58
N ILE A 298 13.95 5.15 5.04
CA ILE A 298 15.17 5.14 4.22
C ILE A 298 15.29 3.83 3.43
N SER A 299 15.58 3.93 2.14
CA SER A 299 15.68 2.78 1.26
C SER A 299 16.98 2.00 1.42
N LEU A 300 16.89 0.69 1.18
CA LEU A 300 18.00 -0.26 1.16
C LEU A 300 18.57 -0.42 -0.26
N LYS A 301 19.85 -0.76 -0.35
CA LYS A 301 20.51 -1.24 -1.58
C LYS A 301 20.34 -2.75 -1.70
N ILE A 302 19.10 -3.20 -1.88
CA ILE A 302 18.78 -4.64 -1.86
C ILE A 302 19.37 -5.43 -3.02
N GLU A 303 19.83 -4.75 -4.08
CA GLU A 303 20.61 -5.32 -5.17
C GLU A 303 21.96 -5.86 -4.71
N ASP A 304 22.52 -5.34 -3.62
CA ASP A 304 23.72 -5.88 -2.98
C ASP A 304 23.42 -7.22 -2.29
N GLU A 305 24.28 -8.21 -2.53
CA GLU A 305 24.08 -9.57 -2.03
C GLU A 305 24.19 -9.66 -0.50
N GLN A 306 25.10 -8.91 0.10
CA GLN A 306 25.26 -8.88 1.55
C GLN A 306 24.04 -8.25 2.23
N VAL A 307 23.50 -7.17 1.66
CA VAL A 307 22.29 -6.50 2.14
C VAL A 307 21.11 -7.46 2.07
N PHE A 308 20.92 -8.12 0.92
CA PHE A 308 19.85 -9.12 0.73
C PHE A 308 19.94 -10.22 1.80
N HIS A 309 21.09 -10.87 1.93
CA HIS A 309 21.25 -11.97 2.89
C HIS A 309 21.06 -11.53 4.34
N THR A 310 21.55 -10.35 4.70
CA THR A 310 21.42 -9.86 6.07
C THR A 310 19.98 -9.50 6.41
N THR A 311 19.26 -8.83 5.50
CA THR A 311 17.88 -8.36 5.77
C THR A 311 16.83 -9.46 5.61
N HIS A 312 17.13 -10.52 4.86
CA HIS A 312 16.19 -11.63 4.64
C HIS A 312 16.49 -12.87 5.51
N ALA A 313 17.58 -12.87 6.29
CA ALA A 313 18.03 -14.05 7.03
C ALA A 313 16.93 -14.67 7.91
N CYS A 314 16.17 -13.86 8.65
CA CYS A 314 15.09 -14.33 9.50
C CYS A 314 13.96 -14.98 8.69
N MET A 315 13.50 -14.34 7.63
CA MET A 315 12.41 -14.83 6.79
C MET A 315 12.80 -16.09 6.02
N LEU A 316 13.96 -16.11 5.40
CA LEU A 316 14.47 -17.30 4.70
C LEU A 316 14.63 -18.50 5.62
N LYS A 317 15.07 -18.28 6.88
CA LYS A 317 15.12 -19.33 7.89
C LYS A 317 13.74 -19.90 8.20
N LEU A 318 12.71 -19.05 8.36
CA LEU A 318 11.33 -19.49 8.63
C LEU A 318 10.73 -20.26 7.44
N VAL A 319 11.09 -19.87 6.23
CA VAL A 319 10.74 -20.61 5.00
C VAL A 319 11.40 -21.99 4.99
N GLN A 320 12.72 -22.08 5.28
CA GLN A 320 13.47 -23.35 5.32
C GLN A 320 12.97 -24.27 6.43
N GLU A 321 12.51 -23.72 7.55
CA GLU A 321 11.89 -24.48 8.66
C GLU A 321 10.44 -24.94 8.31
N GLY A 322 9.90 -24.59 7.13
CA GLY A 322 8.52 -24.91 6.72
C GLY A 322 7.45 -24.23 7.57
N THR A 323 7.81 -23.07 8.14
CA THR A 323 6.91 -22.25 8.95
C THR A 323 6.10 -21.30 8.07
N ILE A 324 6.70 -20.81 7.00
CA ILE A 324 6.12 -19.90 6.00
C ILE A 324 6.00 -20.65 4.69
N SER A 325 4.80 -20.70 4.11
CA SER A 325 4.46 -21.35 2.84
C SER A 325 4.40 -20.36 1.66
N GLY A 326 4.20 -19.07 1.93
CA GLY A 326 4.09 -18.03 0.90
C GLY A 326 4.74 -16.73 1.30
N LEU A 327 5.16 -15.93 0.31
CA LEU A 327 5.70 -14.58 0.48
C LEU A 327 4.96 -13.59 -0.43
N ARG A 328 4.66 -12.43 0.10
CA ARG A 328 4.22 -11.25 -0.64
C ARG A 328 5.31 -10.18 -0.57
N ILE A 329 5.72 -9.70 -1.71
CA ILE A 329 6.77 -8.68 -1.82
C ILE A 329 6.14 -7.30 -1.91
N ASP A 330 6.40 -6.49 -0.89
CA ASP A 330 5.99 -5.09 -0.83
C ASP A 330 6.80 -4.24 -1.83
N HIS A 331 6.12 -3.33 -2.51
CA HIS A 331 6.73 -2.28 -3.33
C HIS A 331 7.83 -2.76 -4.28
N ILE A 332 7.56 -3.82 -5.07
CA ILE A 332 8.54 -4.41 -6.00
C ILE A 332 9.11 -3.37 -7.00
N ASP A 333 8.30 -2.39 -7.42
CA ASP A 333 8.70 -1.34 -8.35
C ASP A 333 9.72 -0.34 -7.76
N GLY A 334 9.87 -0.29 -6.43
CA GLY A 334 10.88 0.53 -5.75
C GLY A 334 12.30 -0.03 -5.81
N LEU A 335 12.47 -1.33 -6.12
CA LEU A 335 13.78 -1.97 -6.12
C LEU A 335 14.63 -1.54 -7.32
N TYR A 336 15.94 -1.61 -7.19
CA TYR A 336 16.87 -1.27 -8.28
C TYR A 336 16.66 -2.18 -9.49
N ASP A 337 16.71 -3.50 -9.30
CA ASP A 337 16.39 -4.53 -10.31
C ASP A 337 15.40 -5.56 -9.76
N PRO A 338 14.10 -5.39 -10.02
CA PRO A 338 13.07 -6.33 -9.59
C PRO A 338 13.27 -7.76 -10.07
N ALA A 339 13.71 -7.95 -11.32
CA ALA A 339 13.89 -9.28 -11.89
C ALA A 339 15.06 -10.03 -11.22
N GLN A 340 16.18 -9.34 -10.97
CA GLN A 340 17.31 -9.89 -10.24
C GLN A 340 16.90 -10.28 -8.80
N TYR A 341 16.18 -9.41 -8.11
CA TYR A 341 15.69 -9.67 -6.76
C TYR A 341 14.82 -10.92 -6.71
N LEU A 342 13.84 -11.03 -7.60
CA LEU A 342 12.93 -12.19 -7.65
C LEU A 342 13.66 -13.49 -8.00
N THR A 343 14.64 -13.45 -8.90
CA THR A 343 15.49 -14.60 -9.22
C THR A 343 16.27 -15.05 -7.99
N ARG A 344 16.95 -14.14 -7.30
CA ARG A 344 17.70 -14.41 -6.07
C ARG A 344 16.79 -14.95 -4.96
N LEU A 345 15.62 -14.38 -4.78
CA LEU A 345 14.66 -14.85 -3.78
C LEU A 345 14.17 -16.26 -4.10
N ARG A 346 13.88 -16.56 -5.37
CA ARG A 346 13.45 -17.89 -5.82
C ARG A 346 14.52 -18.95 -5.63
N GLU A 347 15.81 -18.62 -5.83
CA GLU A 347 16.93 -19.53 -5.57
C GLU A 347 17.02 -19.96 -4.10
N HIS A 348 16.69 -19.06 -3.16
CA HIS A 348 16.72 -19.33 -1.72
C HIS A 348 15.40 -19.90 -1.18
N ALA A 349 14.30 -19.74 -1.92
CA ALA A 349 12.96 -20.19 -1.55
C ALA A 349 12.25 -20.85 -2.75
N PRO A 350 12.73 -21.98 -3.25
CA PRO A 350 12.28 -22.57 -4.53
C PRO A 350 10.83 -23.05 -4.51
N GLU A 351 10.32 -23.52 -3.37
CA GLU A 351 8.98 -24.13 -3.24
C GLU A 351 7.93 -23.19 -2.60
N VAL A 352 8.25 -21.90 -2.41
CA VAL A 352 7.35 -20.92 -1.78
C VAL A 352 6.37 -20.33 -2.79
N TYR A 353 5.10 -20.20 -2.41
CA TYR A 353 4.14 -19.37 -3.13
C TYR A 353 4.59 -17.91 -3.08
N LEU A 354 4.78 -17.25 -4.22
CA LEU A 354 5.39 -15.91 -4.30
C LEU A 354 4.54 -14.98 -5.13
N VAL A 355 4.06 -13.90 -4.54
CA VAL A 355 3.31 -12.82 -5.21
C VAL A 355 3.95 -11.46 -4.95
N VAL A 356 3.73 -10.53 -5.85
CA VAL A 356 4.29 -9.19 -5.78
C VAL A 356 3.20 -8.13 -5.73
N GLU A 357 3.42 -7.09 -4.93
CA GLU A 357 2.66 -5.86 -5.06
C GLU A 357 3.19 -5.12 -6.30
N LYS A 358 2.46 -5.25 -7.38
CA LYS A 358 2.67 -4.54 -8.63
C LYS A 358 1.36 -3.94 -9.07
N ILE A 359 1.36 -2.62 -9.24
CA ILE A 359 0.21 -1.90 -9.76
C ILE A 359 0.33 -1.85 -11.28
N LEU A 360 -0.60 -2.51 -11.96
CA LEU A 360 -0.67 -2.56 -13.42
C LEU A 360 -1.65 -1.51 -13.92
N GLU A 361 -1.21 -0.70 -14.89
CA GLU A 361 -2.09 0.18 -15.66
C GLU A 361 -2.98 -0.65 -16.63
N PRO A 362 -4.12 -0.13 -17.09
CA PRO A 362 -4.91 -0.79 -18.10
C PRO A 362 -4.08 -1.16 -19.34
N HIS A 363 -4.12 -2.43 -19.73
CA HIS A 363 -3.34 -3.02 -20.84
C HIS A 363 -1.83 -3.20 -20.57
N GLU A 364 -1.34 -2.89 -19.37
CA GLU A 364 0.00 -3.29 -18.94
C GLU A 364 0.02 -4.77 -18.57
N GLU A 365 1.03 -5.50 -19.03
CA GLU A 365 1.20 -6.92 -18.74
C GLU A 365 2.33 -7.13 -17.73
N LEU A 366 2.11 -8.06 -16.80
CA LEU A 366 3.14 -8.49 -15.86
C LEU A 366 4.24 -9.24 -16.62
N PRO A 367 5.55 -8.95 -16.38
CA PRO A 367 6.62 -9.64 -17.11
C PRO A 367 6.60 -11.16 -16.92
N ILE A 368 6.38 -11.89 -18.00
CA ILE A 368 6.18 -13.35 -18.00
C ILE A 368 7.42 -14.14 -17.53
N ASN A 369 8.59 -13.52 -17.55
CA ASN A 369 9.84 -14.12 -17.11
C ASN A 369 10.08 -13.99 -15.59
N TRP A 370 9.19 -13.36 -14.84
CA TRP A 370 9.32 -13.28 -13.39
C TRP A 370 8.96 -14.64 -12.77
N SER A 371 9.81 -15.14 -11.86
CA SER A 371 9.63 -16.43 -11.19
C SER A 371 8.64 -16.35 -10.02
N ILE A 372 7.41 -15.90 -10.29
CA ILE A 372 6.35 -15.65 -9.30
C ILE A 372 5.03 -16.30 -9.72
N GLN A 373 4.03 -16.29 -8.85
CA GLN A 373 2.68 -16.78 -9.13
C GLN A 373 1.72 -15.67 -9.59
N GLY A 374 2.09 -14.39 -9.47
CA GLY A 374 1.34 -13.25 -9.97
C GLY A 374 1.37 -12.03 -9.07
N THR A 375 0.38 -11.16 -9.24
CA THR A 375 0.17 -9.94 -8.45
C THR A 375 -0.66 -10.18 -7.21
N THR A 376 -0.75 -9.18 -6.31
CA THR A 376 -1.63 -9.15 -5.14
C THR A 376 -3.08 -8.78 -5.46
N GLY A 377 -3.44 -8.60 -6.74
CA GLY A 377 -4.82 -8.57 -7.20
C GLY A 377 -5.48 -7.21 -7.35
N TYR A 378 -4.75 -6.09 -7.37
CA TYR A 378 -5.32 -4.78 -7.70
C TYR A 378 -5.84 -4.71 -9.13
N ASP A 379 -5.20 -5.41 -10.05
CA ASP A 379 -5.66 -5.62 -11.43
C ASP A 379 -7.04 -6.29 -11.46
N PHE A 380 -7.24 -7.38 -10.72
CA PHE A 380 -8.53 -8.05 -10.58
C PHE A 380 -9.58 -7.14 -9.91
N LEU A 381 -9.20 -6.43 -8.84
CA LEU A 381 -10.08 -5.49 -8.14
C LEU A 381 -10.72 -4.49 -9.11
N ASN A 382 -9.90 -3.85 -9.97
CA ASN A 382 -10.39 -2.86 -10.92
C ASN A 382 -11.26 -3.46 -12.01
N GLN A 383 -10.96 -4.68 -12.47
CA GLN A 383 -11.79 -5.41 -13.42
C GLN A 383 -13.17 -5.74 -12.83
N VAL A 384 -13.21 -6.31 -11.64
CA VAL A 384 -14.48 -6.70 -11.01
C VAL A 384 -15.29 -5.49 -10.54
N ASN A 385 -14.64 -4.42 -10.07
CA ASN A 385 -15.34 -3.19 -9.72
C ASN A 385 -15.95 -2.49 -10.96
N GLY A 386 -15.16 -2.40 -12.04
CA GLY A 386 -15.56 -1.72 -13.27
C GLY A 386 -16.74 -2.38 -14.00
N ILE A 387 -16.94 -3.71 -13.84
CA ILE A 387 -18.02 -4.43 -14.51
C ILE A 387 -19.41 -4.05 -13.98
N PHE A 388 -19.49 -3.47 -12.77
CA PHE A 388 -20.70 -2.95 -12.16
C PHE A 388 -20.95 -1.46 -12.48
N CYS A 389 -20.10 -0.82 -13.29
CA CYS A 389 -20.31 0.55 -13.78
C CYS A 389 -20.82 0.53 -15.21
N GLN A 390 -21.91 1.20 -15.47
CA GLN A 390 -22.56 1.22 -16.79
C GLN A 390 -21.83 2.16 -17.75
N GLN A 391 -20.97 1.63 -18.62
CA GLN A 391 -20.09 2.41 -19.52
C GLN A 391 -20.82 3.43 -20.40
N CYS A 392 -21.99 3.09 -20.91
CA CYS A 392 -22.70 3.93 -21.87
C CYS A 392 -23.15 5.28 -21.29
N VAL A 393 -23.21 5.43 -19.96
CA VAL A 393 -23.60 6.68 -19.28
C VAL A 393 -22.41 7.61 -18.96
N ALA A 394 -21.20 7.24 -19.33
CA ALA A 394 -20.01 8.06 -19.09
C ALA A 394 -20.16 9.53 -19.55
N PRO A 395 -20.67 9.83 -20.78
CA PRO A 395 -20.87 11.22 -21.22
C PRO A 395 -21.90 11.98 -20.38
N GLU A 396 -22.92 11.28 -19.87
CA GLU A 396 -23.91 11.86 -18.99
C GLU A 396 -23.32 12.22 -17.64
N PHE A 397 -22.53 11.30 -17.04
CA PHE A 397 -21.77 11.57 -15.81
C PHE A 397 -20.78 12.72 -15.96
N ASP A 398 -20.10 12.84 -17.09
CA ASP A 398 -19.25 14.00 -17.41
C ASP A 398 -20.07 15.29 -17.40
N THR A 399 -21.28 15.26 -17.97
CA THR A 399 -22.17 16.41 -18.01
C THR A 399 -22.69 16.80 -16.63
N ILE A 400 -23.11 15.83 -15.81
CA ILE A 400 -23.58 16.03 -14.44
C ILE A 400 -22.45 16.64 -13.60
N TYR A 401 -21.26 16.04 -13.65
CA TYR A 401 -20.09 16.50 -12.91
C TYR A 401 -19.69 17.93 -13.29
N GLN A 402 -19.54 18.21 -14.59
CA GLN A 402 -19.21 19.55 -15.08
C GLN A 402 -20.26 20.61 -14.70
N ARG A 403 -21.55 20.25 -14.77
CA ARG A 403 -22.66 21.15 -14.41
C ARG A 403 -22.65 21.44 -12.91
N PHE A 404 -22.39 20.44 -12.05
CA PHE A 404 -22.29 20.63 -10.61
C PHE A 404 -21.10 21.52 -10.24
N LEU A 405 -19.95 21.33 -10.89
CA LEU A 405 -18.74 22.13 -10.68
C LEU A 405 -18.82 23.54 -11.29
N GLY A 406 -19.70 23.77 -12.27
CA GLY A 406 -19.76 25.01 -13.04
C GLY A 406 -18.60 25.21 -14.01
N ARG A 407 -17.78 24.19 -14.25
CA ARG A 407 -16.61 24.22 -15.15
C ARG A 407 -16.34 22.86 -15.77
N LYS A 408 -15.67 22.85 -16.93
CA LYS A 408 -15.14 21.64 -17.53
C LYS A 408 -13.87 21.19 -16.80
N VAL A 409 -13.72 19.90 -16.62
CA VAL A 409 -12.53 19.25 -16.04
C VAL A 409 -12.03 18.21 -17.03
N CYS A 410 -10.73 18.27 -17.36
CA CYS A 410 -10.03 17.29 -18.20
C CYS A 410 -9.10 16.48 -17.30
N CYS A 411 -9.31 15.19 -17.23
CA CYS A 411 -8.53 14.32 -16.34
C CYS A 411 -7.06 14.21 -16.77
N GLU A 412 -6.81 14.13 -18.07
CA GLU A 412 -5.45 14.04 -18.62
C GLU A 412 -4.63 15.30 -18.29
N GLU A 413 -5.27 16.49 -18.35
CA GLU A 413 -4.61 17.74 -17.93
C GLU A 413 -4.31 17.73 -16.42
N LEU A 414 -5.22 17.19 -15.61
CA LEU A 414 -4.98 17.04 -14.17
C LEU A 414 -3.82 16.10 -13.88
N ILE A 415 -3.69 14.99 -14.59
CA ILE A 415 -2.58 14.05 -14.45
C ILE A 415 -1.26 14.75 -14.74
N ASP A 416 -1.13 15.41 -15.89
CA ASP A 416 0.08 16.15 -16.27
C ASP A 416 0.43 17.24 -15.25
N GLN A 417 -0.55 18.07 -14.86
CA GLN A 417 -0.34 19.15 -13.90
C GLN A 417 0.10 18.63 -12.52
N ASN A 418 -0.52 17.55 -12.03
CA ASN A 418 -0.19 17.02 -10.72
C ASN A 418 1.13 16.25 -10.70
N LYS A 419 1.49 15.52 -11.76
CA LYS A 419 2.84 14.96 -11.89
C LYS A 419 3.91 16.04 -11.84
N ARG A 420 3.74 17.15 -12.59
CA ARG A 420 4.66 18.30 -12.57
C ARG A 420 4.69 18.97 -11.20
N LEU A 421 3.54 19.06 -10.50
CA LEU A 421 3.47 19.58 -9.14
C LEU A 421 4.33 18.73 -8.19
N ILE A 422 4.16 17.41 -8.24
CA ILE A 422 4.92 16.49 -7.38
C ILE A 422 6.42 16.56 -7.68
N ILE A 423 6.83 16.56 -8.96
CA ILE A 423 8.24 16.72 -9.35
C ILE A 423 8.82 18.03 -8.78
N SER A 424 8.07 19.13 -8.89
CA SER A 424 8.59 20.45 -8.52
C SER A 424 8.60 20.74 -7.02
N ARG A 425 7.74 20.06 -6.22
CA ARG A 425 7.58 20.38 -4.79
C ARG A 425 8.00 19.26 -3.85
N HIS A 426 7.73 18.02 -4.20
CA HIS A 426 7.93 16.87 -3.29
C HIS A 426 9.10 15.98 -3.68
N LEU A 427 9.48 15.99 -4.98
CA LEU A 427 10.57 15.21 -5.55
C LEU A 427 11.60 16.12 -6.24
N ALA A 428 11.72 17.39 -5.79
CA ALA A 428 12.61 18.36 -6.41
C ALA A 428 14.09 17.96 -6.26
N GLY A 429 14.50 17.46 -5.11
CA GLY A 429 15.84 16.93 -4.88
C GLY A 429 16.10 15.66 -5.69
N ASP A 430 15.13 14.78 -5.78
CA ASP A 430 15.26 13.51 -6.53
C ASP A 430 15.46 13.78 -8.03
N ILE A 431 14.70 14.71 -8.63
CA ILE A 431 14.90 15.10 -10.05
C ILE A 431 16.22 15.85 -10.25
N ASP A 432 16.69 16.63 -9.27
CA ASP A 432 17.98 17.31 -9.33
C ASP A 432 19.12 16.31 -9.28
N ASN A 433 19.07 15.32 -8.41
CA ASN A 433 20.04 14.23 -8.35
C ASN A 433 20.13 13.48 -9.69
N LEU A 434 18.97 13.15 -10.28
CA LEU A 434 18.91 12.48 -11.58
C LEU A 434 19.48 13.37 -12.71
N ALA A 435 19.18 14.67 -12.70
CA ALA A 435 19.69 15.63 -13.68
C ALA A 435 21.21 15.83 -13.55
N HIS A 436 21.76 15.86 -12.33
CA HIS A 436 23.19 15.94 -12.08
C HIS A 436 23.92 14.69 -12.58
N LEU A 437 23.39 13.50 -12.33
CA LEU A 437 23.94 12.25 -12.86
C LEU A 437 23.97 12.29 -14.39
N LEU A 438 22.88 12.70 -15.03
CA LEU A 438 22.81 12.84 -16.48
C LEU A 438 23.79 13.89 -17.02
N LYS A 439 23.99 15.01 -16.30
CA LYS A 439 24.96 16.05 -16.66
C LYS A 439 26.39 15.54 -16.58
N GLN A 440 26.74 14.76 -15.56
CA GLN A 440 28.06 14.13 -15.46
C GLN A 440 28.34 13.21 -16.65
N ILE A 441 27.35 12.38 -17.01
CA ILE A 441 27.43 11.51 -18.17
C ILE A 441 27.56 12.32 -19.45
N SER A 442 26.69 13.33 -19.67
CA SER A 442 26.72 14.16 -20.89
C SER A 442 28.07 14.85 -21.13
N GLY A 443 28.74 15.26 -20.04
CA GLY A 443 30.04 15.89 -20.09
C GLY A 443 31.18 15.04 -20.71
N ARG A 444 31.01 13.72 -20.73
CA ARG A 444 31.94 12.77 -21.37
C ARG A 444 31.67 12.56 -22.85
N TYR A 445 30.55 13.10 -23.37
CA TYR A 445 30.17 12.95 -24.79
C TYR A 445 30.43 14.21 -25.60
N ARG A 446 31.13 14.05 -26.69
CA ARG A 446 31.50 15.17 -27.60
C ARG A 446 30.30 16.03 -28.00
N TYR A 447 29.14 15.42 -28.31
CA TYR A 447 27.94 16.10 -28.81
C TYR A 447 26.97 16.51 -27.72
N ALA A 448 27.23 16.13 -26.45
CA ALA A 448 26.39 16.40 -25.33
C ALA A 448 27.05 17.21 -24.21
N SER A 449 28.35 17.48 -24.32
CA SER A 449 29.12 18.27 -23.33
C SER A 449 28.57 19.68 -23.11
N ASP A 450 27.93 20.26 -24.13
CA ASP A 450 27.36 21.60 -24.09
C ASP A 450 25.90 21.64 -23.57
N PHE A 451 25.30 20.48 -23.29
CA PHE A 451 23.99 20.48 -22.70
C PHE A 451 24.02 21.14 -21.33
N THR A 452 23.06 22.03 -21.11
CA THR A 452 22.94 22.74 -19.85
C THR A 452 22.17 21.88 -18.84
N MET A 453 22.40 22.08 -17.54
CA MET A 453 21.63 21.48 -16.48
C MET A 453 20.13 21.77 -16.64
N TYR A 454 19.79 23.01 -16.98
CA TYR A 454 18.42 23.43 -17.22
C TYR A 454 17.75 22.64 -18.37
N GLY A 455 18.44 22.49 -19.52
CA GLY A 455 17.91 21.76 -20.66
C GLY A 455 17.69 20.28 -20.37
N LEU A 456 18.65 19.63 -19.70
CA LEU A 456 18.55 18.22 -19.29
C LEU A 456 17.42 18.01 -18.27
N LYS A 457 17.31 18.86 -17.26
CA LYS A 457 16.22 18.80 -16.26
C LYS A 457 14.87 19.03 -16.92
N ALA A 458 14.73 20.02 -17.82
CA ALA A 458 13.47 20.27 -18.53
C ALA A 458 13.04 19.07 -19.38
N ALA A 459 13.98 18.43 -20.07
CA ALA A 459 13.72 17.22 -20.85
C ALA A 459 13.30 16.03 -19.96
N LEU A 460 13.96 15.83 -18.82
CA LEU A 460 13.61 14.79 -17.85
C LEU A 460 12.20 15.00 -17.27
N VAL A 461 11.88 16.24 -16.85
CA VAL A 461 10.54 16.57 -16.32
C VAL A 461 9.45 16.27 -17.34
N GLU A 462 9.69 16.61 -18.62
CA GLU A 462 8.74 16.33 -19.70
C GLU A 462 8.51 14.84 -19.90
N ILE A 463 9.60 14.06 -19.99
CA ILE A 463 9.54 12.60 -20.13
C ILE A 463 8.77 11.97 -18.97
N LEU A 464 9.10 12.36 -17.73
CA LEU A 464 8.52 11.80 -16.52
C LEU A 464 7.03 12.16 -16.37
N ALA A 465 6.63 13.39 -16.70
CA ALA A 465 5.23 13.81 -16.66
C ALA A 465 4.36 13.01 -17.66
N LEU A 466 4.91 12.65 -18.81
CA LEU A 466 4.24 11.87 -19.85
C LEU A 466 4.32 10.35 -19.65
N PHE A 467 5.06 9.84 -18.64
CA PHE A 467 5.30 8.42 -18.46
C PHE A 467 3.98 7.70 -18.13
N PRO A 468 3.57 6.64 -18.89
CA PRO A 468 2.20 6.11 -18.81
C PRO A 468 2.01 5.00 -17.78
N VAL A 469 3.09 4.37 -17.29
CA VAL A 469 3.07 3.23 -16.36
C VAL A 469 3.89 3.55 -15.11
N TYR A 470 3.70 2.77 -14.03
CA TYR A 470 4.50 2.93 -12.82
C TYR A 470 5.98 2.74 -13.07
N ARG A 471 6.36 1.75 -13.89
CA ARG A 471 7.75 1.46 -14.17
C ARG A 471 7.93 0.64 -15.44
N THR A 472 9.05 0.83 -16.15
CA THR A 472 9.62 -0.11 -17.13
C THR A 472 10.68 -0.98 -16.47
N TYR A 473 10.95 -2.16 -17.06
CA TYR A 473 11.87 -3.15 -16.48
C TYR A 473 13.08 -3.42 -17.37
N ILE A 474 13.66 -2.34 -17.87
CA ILE A 474 14.87 -2.38 -18.68
C ILE A 474 16.06 -2.59 -17.74
N SER A 475 16.91 -3.56 -18.05
CA SER A 475 18.10 -3.89 -17.27
C SER A 475 19.25 -4.33 -18.18
N SER A 476 20.35 -4.79 -17.60
CA SER A 476 21.47 -5.38 -18.36
C SER A 476 21.04 -6.58 -19.22
N ALA A 477 19.92 -7.23 -18.88
CA ALA A 477 19.35 -8.34 -19.67
C ALA A 477 18.63 -7.87 -20.95
N GLY A 478 18.39 -6.56 -21.11
CA GLY A 478 17.79 -5.98 -22.29
C GLY A 478 16.49 -5.22 -22.05
N THR A 479 15.74 -5.01 -23.12
CA THR A 479 14.50 -4.21 -23.15
C THR A 479 13.36 -5.04 -23.75
N SER A 480 12.20 -5.08 -23.08
CA SER A 480 11.01 -5.73 -23.62
C SER A 480 10.40 -4.95 -24.80
N LYS A 481 9.54 -5.61 -25.58
CA LYS A 481 8.79 -4.93 -26.65
C LYS A 481 7.83 -3.87 -26.07
N ALA A 482 7.19 -4.17 -24.95
CA ALA A 482 6.26 -3.27 -24.27
C ALA A 482 7.00 -2.02 -23.78
N ASP A 483 8.14 -2.17 -23.11
CA ASP A 483 8.94 -1.03 -22.63
C ASP A 483 9.35 -0.10 -23.78
N ARG A 484 9.79 -0.67 -24.92
CA ARG A 484 10.15 0.13 -26.11
C ARG A 484 8.95 0.91 -26.66
N GLU A 485 7.76 0.35 -26.64
CA GLU A 485 6.55 1.03 -27.12
C GLU A 485 6.15 2.17 -26.19
N TYR A 486 6.20 1.99 -24.87
CA TYR A 486 5.99 3.07 -23.89
C TYR A 486 6.98 4.21 -24.09
N ILE A 487 8.27 3.91 -24.19
CA ILE A 487 9.31 4.93 -24.40
C ILE A 487 9.07 5.67 -25.70
N LYS A 488 8.78 4.97 -26.81
CA LYS A 488 8.51 5.58 -28.10
C LYS A 488 7.31 6.53 -28.07
N GLN A 489 6.24 6.14 -27.36
CA GLN A 489 5.06 6.99 -27.18
C GLN A 489 5.42 8.27 -26.42
N VAL A 490 6.10 8.14 -25.27
CA VAL A 490 6.55 9.26 -24.44
C VAL A 490 7.45 10.19 -25.24
N MET A 491 8.49 9.65 -25.91
CA MET A 491 9.45 10.46 -26.67
C MET A 491 8.82 11.16 -27.86
N THR A 492 7.86 10.52 -28.53
CA THR A 492 7.12 11.15 -29.63
C THR A 492 6.34 12.38 -29.14
N GLN A 493 5.69 12.28 -27.97
CA GLN A 493 4.92 13.38 -27.43
C GLN A 493 5.84 14.47 -26.83
N ALA A 494 6.88 14.08 -26.09
CA ALA A 494 7.86 15.03 -25.51
C ALA A 494 8.52 15.91 -26.57
N LYS A 495 8.94 15.32 -27.71
CA LYS A 495 9.53 16.07 -28.84
C LYS A 495 8.57 17.07 -29.47
N LYS A 496 7.26 16.83 -29.41
CA LYS A 496 6.24 17.79 -29.86
C LYS A 496 6.02 18.91 -28.85
N ASN A 497 6.01 18.59 -27.55
CA ASN A 497 5.70 19.54 -26.50
C ASN A 497 6.85 20.56 -26.28
N ILE A 498 8.11 20.09 -26.32
CA ILE A 498 9.30 20.92 -26.05
C ILE A 498 10.34 20.81 -27.19
N PRO A 499 10.02 21.25 -28.42
CA PRO A 499 10.93 21.12 -29.58
C PRO A 499 12.26 21.88 -29.40
N ASN A 500 12.34 22.86 -28.51
CA ASN A 500 13.56 23.59 -28.18
C ASN A 500 14.65 22.74 -27.50
N PHE A 501 14.27 21.57 -26.92
CA PHE A 501 15.17 20.63 -26.25
C PHE A 501 15.29 19.29 -27.02
N LEU A 502 15.13 19.33 -28.34
CA LEU A 502 15.15 18.15 -29.20
C LEU A 502 16.45 17.36 -29.07
N ASN A 503 17.58 18.03 -28.92
CA ASN A 503 18.90 17.39 -28.82
C ASN A 503 19.04 16.65 -27.48
N GLU A 504 18.62 17.26 -26.38
CA GLU A 504 18.61 16.66 -25.06
C GLU A 504 17.65 15.46 -25.03
N LEU A 505 16.45 15.58 -25.61
CA LEU A 505 15.50 14.48 -25.72
C LEU A 505 16.07 13.31 -26.54
N ASN A 506 16.69 13.57 -27.69
CA ASN A 506 17.32 12.53 -28.51
C ASN A 506 18.49 11.84 -27.78
N PHE A 507 19.21 12.59 -26.96
CA PHE A 507 20.28 12.05 -26.13
C PHE A 507 19.70 11.12 -25.03
N ILE A 508 18.68 11.57 -24.29
CA ILE A 508 18.05 10.77 -23.23
C ILE A 508 17.40 9.51 -23.82
N GLU A 509 16.75 9.60 -24.99
CA GLU A 509 16.12 8.44 -25.65
C GLU A 509 17.08 7.27 -25.83
N LYS A 510 18.36 7.52 -26.18
CA LYS A 510 19.37 6.46 -26.31
C LYS A 510 19.56 5.66 -25.03
N PHE A 511 19.54 6.32 -23.87
CA PHE A 511 19.61 5.62 -22.57
C PHE A 511 18.37 4.77 -22.34
N LEU A 512 17.20 5.36 -22.59
CA LEU A 512 15.92 4.69 -22.31
C LEU A 512 15.73 3.40 -23.12
N ILE A 513 16.33 3.30 -24.32
CA ILE A 513 16.22 2.08 -25.14
C ILE A 513 17.49 1.22 -25.11
N LEU A 514 18.49 1.58 -24.29
CA LEU A 514 19.82 0.97 -24.25
C LEU A 514 20.48 0.88 -25.63
N ASP A 515 20.36 1.94 -26.43
CA ASP A 515 21.10 2.08 -27.69
C ASP A 515 22.57 2.46 -27.38
N ILE A 516 23.27 1.48 -26.83
CA ILE A 516 24.65 1.63 -26.34
C ILE A 516 25.58 1.60 -27.55
N ASP A 517 26.38 2.68 -27.71
CA ASP A 517 27.45 2.74 -28.68
C ASP A 517 28.54 1.70 -28.32
N GLU A 518 28.90 0.82 -29.27
CA GLU A 518 29.91 -0.23 -29.09
C GLU A 518 31.30 0.32 -28.69
N HIS A 519 31.53 1.63 -28.84
CA HIS A 519 32.78 2.30 -28.49
C HIS A 519 32.84 2.84 -27.05
N LEU A 520 31.75 2.68 -26.29
CA LEU A 520 31.72 3.08 -24.86
C LEU A 520 32.59 2.19 -24.00
N SER A 521 33.30 2.80 -23.06
CA SER A 521 34.00 2.03 -22.02
C SER A 521 33.03 1.25 -21.15
N PRO A 522 33.40 0.09 -20.56
CA PRO A 522 32.55 -0.63 -19.62
C PRO A 522 32.07 0.25 -18.48
N GLU A 523 32.90 1.14 -17.97
CA GLU A 523 32.53 2.10 -16.90
C GLU A 523 31.46 3.09 -17.37
N ASP A 524 31.54 3.59 -18.60
CA ASP A 524 30.48 4.47 -19.13
C ASP A 524 29.18 3.73 -19.37
N GLN A 525 29.23 2.47 -19.81
CA GLN A 525 28.05 1.60 -19.96
C GLN A 525 27.37 1.35 -18.62
N GLU A 526 28.14 1.10 -17.56
CA GLU A 526 27.61 0.94 -16.21
C GLU A 526 26.94 2.22 -15.70
N GLN A 527 27.53 3.38 -15.94
CA GLN A 527 26.92 4.67 -15.58
C GLN A 527 25.61 4.94 -16.34
N TRP A 528 25.53 4.54 -17.62
CA TRP A 528 24.30 4.63 -18.39
C TRP A 528 23.21 3.75 -17.81
N LEU A 529 23.53 2.50 -17.53
CA LEU A 529 22.61 1.59 -16.91
C LEU A 529 22.16 2.11 -15.53
N HIS A 530 23.10 2.59 -14.72
CA HIS A 530 22.79 3.17 -13.41
C HIS A 530 21.82 4.34 -13.52
N PHE A 531 22.03 5.27 -14.46
CA PHE A 531 21.07 6.36 -14.70
C PHE A 531 19.68 5.84 -15.06
N LEU A 532 19.59 4.87 -15.95
CA LEU A 532 18.32 4.28 -16.36
C LEU A 532 17.60 3.59 -15.18
N MET A 533 18.33 2.82 -14.38
CA MET A 533 17.76 2.17 -13.20
C MET A 533 17.23 3.20 -12.19
N ARG A 534 17.97 4.30 -11.96
CA ARG A 534 17.52 5.41 -11.10
C ARG A 534 16.31 6.14 -11.67
N LEU A 535 16.23 6.35 -12.95
CA LEU A 535 15.04 6.93 -13.61
C LEU A 535 13.83 6.02 -13.43
N GLN A 536 13.99 4.72 -13.59
CA GLN A 536 12.92 3.72 -13.36
C GLN A 536 12.46 3.67 -11.89
N GLN A 537 13.37 3.87 -10.91
CA GLN A 537 13.00 4.01 -9.50
C GLN A 537 12.26 5.32 -9.19
N PHE A 538 12.39 6.34 -10.04
CA PHE A 538 11.68 7.62 -9.88
C PHE A 538 10.24 7.57 -10.41
N THR A 539 9.97 6.82 -11.49
CA THR A 539 8.65 6.79 -12.14
C THR A 539 7.55 6.24 -11.24
N GLY A 540 7.83 5.22 -10.41
CA GLY A 540 6.89 4.63 -9.47
C GLY A 540 6.36 5.63 -8.43
N PRO A 541 7.22 6.26 -7.62
CA PRO A 541 6.84 7.32 -6.69
C PRO A 541 6.07 8.48 -7.34
N LEU A 542 6.42 8.85 -8.57
CA LEU A 542 5.72 9.90 -9.29
C LEU A 542 4.28 9.50 -9.65
N MET A 543 4.07 8.26 -10.12
CA MET A 543 2.73 7.73 -10.39
C MET A 543 1.91 7.65 -9.11
N ALA A 544 2.46 7.04 -8.05
CA ALA A 544 1.77 6.91 -6.77
C ALA A 544 1.37 8.27 -6.20
N LYS A 545 2.30 9.23 -6.09
CA LYS A 545 2.02 10.54 -5.46
C LYS A 545 1.29 11.51 -6.38
N GLY A 546 1.57 11.50 -7.68
CA GLY A 546 0.95 12.40 -8.66
C GLY A 546 -0.46 11.99 -9.06
N VAL A 547 -0.69 10.71 -9.30
CA VAL A 547 -1.98 10.19 -9.75
C VAL A 547 -2.78 9.62 -8.59
N GLU A 548 -2.26 8.58 -7.95
CA GLU A 548 -3.01 7.79 -6.96
C GLU A 548 -3.33 8.58 -5.68
N ASP A 549 -2.35 9.34 -5.15
CA ASP A 549 -2.52 10.13 -3.93
C ASP A 549 -2.86 11.61 -4.21
N THR A 550 -3.10 12.01 -5.46
CA THR A 550 -3.53 13.37 -5.77
C THR A 550 -4.71 13.40 -6.75
N VAL A 551 -4.52 12.93 -8.00
CA VAL A 551 -5.60 13.01 -9.01
C VAL A 551 -6.84 12.25 -8.57
N LEU A 552 -6.70 11.07 -7.93
CA LEU A 552 -7.84 10.28 -7.43
C LEU A 552 -8.63 10.95 -6.30
N TYR A 553 -8.13 12.06 -5.73
CA TYR A 553 -8.85 12.91 -4.77
C TYR A 553 -9.32 14.24 -5.39
N VAL A 554 -8.86 14.58 -6.60
CA VAL A 554 -9.24 15.81 -7.32
C VAL A 554 -10.30 15.55 -8.38
N TYR A 555 -10.20 14.44 -9.12
CA TYR A 555 -11.13 14.07 -10.16
C TYR A 555 -12.24 13.16 -9.62
N ASN A 556 -13.37 13.74 -9.22
CA ASN A 556 -14.39 13.07 -8.43
C ASN A 556 -15.64 12.65 -9.24
N ARG A 557 -15.53 12.42 -10.55
CA ARG A 557 -16.66 12.07 -11.44
C ARG A 557 -17.51 10.90 -10.90
N LEU A 558 -16.87 9.78 -10.57
CA LEU A 558 -17.47 8.64 -9.87
C LEU A 558 -16.37 8.01 -9.00
N ILE A 559 -16.42 8.27 -7.68
CA ILE A 559 -15.28 7.97 -6.80
C ILE A 559 -15.06 6.47 -6.55
N SER A 560 -16.02 5.60 -6.84
CA SER A 560 -15.81 4.15 -6.81
C SER A 560 -14.78 3.66 -7.85
N LEU A 561 -14.56 4.44 -8.91
CA LEU A 561 -13.54 4.17 -9.93
C LEU A 561 -12.17 4.78 -9.59
N ASN A 562 -12.07 5.55 -8.49
CA ASN A 562 -10.83 6.14 -8.01
C ASN A 562 -10.20 5.20 -6.97
N GLU A 563 -9.52 4.16 -7.44
CA GLU A 563 -8.92 3.13 -6.60
C GLU A 563 -7.48 2.85 -7.04
N VAL A 564 -6.69 2.19 -6.19
CA VAL A 564 -5.31 1.79 -6.51
C VAL A 564 -5.29 0.98 -7.81
N GLY A 565 -4.44 1.39 -8.74
CA GLY A 565 -4.30 0.75 -10.06
C GLY A 565 -5.45 1.05 -11.04
N SER A 566 -6.37 1.97 -10.71
CA SER A 566 -7.38 2.43 -11.66
C SER A 566 -6.88 3.62 -12.47
N HIS A 567 -7.36 3.73 -13.70
CA HIS A 567 -7.16 4.93 -14.50
C HIS A 567 -8.45 5.76 -14.54
N PRO A 568 -8.46 6.99 -13.97
CA PRO A 568 -9.70 7.73 -13.70
C PRO A 568 -10.47 8.17 -14.96
N THR A 569 -9.86 8.11 -16.13
CA THR A 569 -10.57 8.37 -17.41
C THR A 569 -11.45 7.21 -17.84
N HIS A 570 -11.14 5.98 -17.41
CA HIS A 570 -11.91 4.80 -17.75
C HIS A 570 -13.19 4.73 -16.90
N PHE A 571 -14.33 4.67 -17.55
CA PHE A 571 -15.63 4.60 -16.88
C PHE A 571 -16.24 3.21 -17.08
N GLY A 572 -15.96 2.32 -16.13
CA GLY A 572 -16.43 0.95 -16.18
C GLY A 572 -15.68 0.05 -17.17
N ILE A 573 -16.05 -1.22 -17.22
CA ILE A 573 -15.42 -2.26 -18.03
C ILE A 573 -16.50 -3.06 -18.77
N SER A 574 -16.23 -3.42 -20.05
CA SER A 574 -17.13 -4.26 -20.82
C SER A 574 -17.06 -5.72 -20.38
N LEU A 575 -18.12 -6.50 -20.66
CA LEU A 575 -18.11 -7.95 -20.44
C LEU A 575 -16.99 -8.62 -21.25
N GLU A 576 -16.72 -8.12 -22.45
CA GLU A 576 -15.68 -8.66 -23.33
C GLU A 576 -14.29 -8.47 -22.73
N ASP A 577 -13.99 -7.26 -22.23
CA ASP A 577 -12.69 -6.96 -21.58
C ASP A 577 -12.50 -7.81 -20.32
N PHE A 578 -13.56 -7.96 -19.52
CA PHE A 578 -13.53 -8.80 -18.33
C PHE A 578 -13.25 -10.29 -18.67
N HIS A 579 -13.89 -10.82 -19.71
CA HIS A 579 -13.63 -12.19 -20.14
C HIS A 579 -12.24 -12.35 -20.73
N THR A 580 -11.76 -11.41 -21.52
CA THR A 580 -10.41 -11.41 -22.10
C THR A 580 -9.36 -11.40 -21.00
N PHE A 581 -9.51 -10.52 -20.01
CA PHE A 581 -8.64 -10.46 -18.83
C PHE A 581 -8.58 -11.82 -18.10
N ASN A 582 -9.72 -12.44 -17.82
CA ASN A 582 -9.76 -13.72 -17.12
C ASN A 582 -9.20 -14.89 -17.95
N GLN A 583 -9.36 -14.87 -19.28
CA GLN A 583 -8.75 -15.86 -20.17
C GLN A 583 -7.22 -15.74 -20.17
N GLN A 584 -6.68 -14.52 -20.25
CA GLN A 584 -5.25 -14.27 -20.15
C GLN A 584 -4.70 -14.69 -18.79
N ARG A 585 -5.41 -14.31 -17.72
CA ARG A 585 -5.04 -14.66 -16.33
C ARG A 585 -5.02 -16.16 -16.12
N ALA A 586 -6.02 -16.90 -16.61
CA ALA A 586 -6.06 -18.37 -16.52
C ALA A 586 -4.88 -19.06 -17.23
N SER A 587 -4.38 -18.45 -18.30
CA SER A 587 -3.27 -19.01 -19.08
C SER A 587 -1.88 -18.62 -18.59
N GLN A 588 -1.72 -17.39 -18.08
CA GLN A 588 -0.41 -16.83 -17.75
C GLN A 588 -0.16 -16.78 -16.24
N TRP A 589 -1.16 -16.40 -15.45
CA TRP A 589 -1.06 -16.18 -14.01
C TRP A 589 -2.23 -16.82 -13.25
N PRO A 590 -2.45 -18.13 -13.38
CA PRO A 590 -3.63 -18.82 -12.83
C PRO A 590 -3.70 -18.79 -11.30
N HIS A 591 -2.62 -18.43 -10.65
CA HIS A 591 -2.48 -18.39 -9.19
C HIS A 591 -2.22 -17.00 -8.61
N ALA A 592 -2.40 -15.92 -9.41
CA ALA A 592 -2.38 -14.56 -8.90
C ALA A 592 -3.53 -14.32 -7.91
N MET A 593 -3.37 -13.40 -6.96
CA MET A 593 -4.44 -13.11 -5.99
C MET A 593 -5.60 -12.35 -6.62
N ASN A 594 -6.81 -12.60 -6.14
CA ASN A 594 -8.04 -11.89 -6.46
C ASN A 594 -8.47 -11.08 -5.23
N ALA A 595 -8.02 -9.85 -5.12
CA ALA A 595 -8.45 -8.94 -4.05
C ALA A 595 -9.66 -8.10 -4.48
N THR A 596 -10.45 -7.67 -3.49
CA THR A 596 -11.53 -6.68 -3.65
C THR A 596 -11.46 -5.59 -2.57
N SER A 597 -10.91 -5.89 -1.40
CA SER A 597 -10.47 -4.94 -0.38
C SER A 597 -9.06 -5.31 0.06
N THR A 598 -8.26 -4.31 0.40
CA THR A 598 -6.93 -4.47 1.00
C THR A 598 -6.70 -3.40 2.06
N HIS A 599 -5.56 -3.45 2.75
CA HIS A 599 -5.15 -2.42 3.69
C HIS A 599 -4.79 -1.07 3.06
N ASP A 600 -4.64 -1.01 1.72
CA ASP A 600 -4.28 0.19 0.95
C ASP A 600 -5.39 0.68 0.01
N THR A 601 -6.52 -0.04 -0.10
CA THR A 601 -7.64 0.43 -0.90
C THR A 601 -8.19 1.76 -0.39
N LYS A 602 -8.52 2.65 -1.32
CA LYS A 602 -9.10 3.97 -1.01
C LYS A 602 -10.48 3.82 -0.36
N ARG A 603 -11.20 2.73 -0.67
CA ARG A 603 -12.56 2.42 -0.18
C ARG A 603 -12.76 0.91 -0.07
N GLY A 604 -13.54 0.49 0.92
CA GLY A 604 -13.97 -0.91 1.07
C GLY A 604 -14.81 -1.41 -0.11
N GLU A 605 -14.82 -2.71 -0.31
CA GLU A 605 -15.47 -3.35 -1.47
C GLU A 605 -16.97 -3.07 -1.55
N ASP A 606 -17.68 -3.02 -0.43
CA ASP A 606 -19.11 -2.78 -0.37
C ASP A 606 -19.46 -1.31 -0.48
N MET A 607 -18.57 -0.41 -0.04
CA MET A 607 -18.69 1.01 -0.29
C MET A 607 -18.63 1.32 -1.80
N ARG A 608 -17.70 0.72 -2.53
CA ARG A 608 -17.61 0.87 -3.99
C ARG A 608 -18.82 0.27 -4.68
N ALA A 609 -19.28 -0.90 -4.27
CA ALA A 609 -20.47 -1.56 -4.80
C ALA A 609 -21.74 -0.71 -4.70
N ARG A 610 -21.89 0.07 -3.61
CA ARG A 610 -22.97 1.06 -3.47
C ARG A 610 -22.81 2.22 -4.45
N ILE A 611 -21.64 2.83 -4.51
CA ILE A 611 -21.38 4.01 -5.36
C ILE A 611 -21.54 3.65 -6.85
N ASN A 612 -21.18 2.43 -7.25
CA ASN A 612 -21.36 1.94 -8.63
C ASN A 612 -22.83 2.02 -9.12
N VAL A 613 -23.80 1.85 -8.22
CA VAL A 613 -25.23 1.93 -8.52
C VAL A 613 -25.62 3.29 -9.13
N LEU A 614 -24.92 4.36 -8.76
CA LEU A 614 -25.15 5.70 -9.32
C LEU A 614 -25.02 5.69 -10.85
N SER A 615 -24.16 4.83 -11.41
CA SER A 615 -23.98 4.69 -12.86
C SER A 615 -25.23 4.12 -13.56
N GLU A 616 -26.13 3.48 -12.83
CA GLU A 616 -27.37 2.94 -13.39
C GLU A 616 -28.50 3.96 -13.40
N ILE A 617 -28.44 4.99 -12.56
CA ILE A 617 -29.51 5.99 -12.33
C ILE A 617 -28.98 7.44 -12.34
N PRO A 618 -28.26 7.86 -13.40
CA PRO A 618 -27.58 9.17 -13.42
C PRO A 618 -28.56 10.35 -13.30
N GLN A 619 -29.79 10.24 -13.85
CA GLN A 619 -30.78 11.31 -13.79
C GLN A 619 -31.29 11.52 -12.35
N GLU A 620 -31.57 10.45 -11.61
CA GLU A 620 -31.96 10.55 -10.19
C GLU A 620 -30.81 11.13 -9.36
N TRP A 621 -29.58 10.69 -9.63
CA TRP A 621 -28.39 11.25 -8.99
C TRP A 621 -28.31 12.77 -9.18
N GLU A 622 -28.50 13.27 -10.39
CA GLU A 622 -28.48 14.71 -10.67
C GLU A 622 -29.59 15.47 -9.92
N ILE A 623 -30.79 14.90 -9.82
CA ILE A 623 -31.92 15.51 -9.07
C ILE A 623 -31.55 15.67 -7.60
N HIS A 624 -31.07 14.61 -6.96
CA HIS A 624 -30.73 14.64 -5.54
C HIS A 624 -29.52 15.55 -5.25
N LEU A 625 -28.54 15.59 -6.14
CA LEU A 625 -27.43 16.53 -6.02
C LEU A 625 -27.88 17.99 -5.96
N LYS A 626 -28.87 18.38 -6.79
CA LYS A 626 -29.42 19.73 -6.80
C LYS A 626 -30.19 20.02 -5.51
N GLU A 627 -31.05 19.10 -5.10
CA GLU A 627 -31.82 19.19 -3.87
C GLU A 627 -30.92 19.33 -2.63
N TRP A 628 -29.93 18.47 -2.48
CA TRP A 628 -29.02 18.49 -1.33
C TRP A 628 -28.15 19.74 -1.29
N ARG A 629 -27.72 20.21 -2.44
CA ARG A 629 -26.96 21.46 -2.54
C ARG A 629 -27.79 22.66 -2.06
N GLU A 630 -29.07 22.73 -2.41
CA GLU A 630 -29.98 23.80 -1.96
C GLU A 630 -30.22 23.72 -0.45
N ILE A 631 -30.50 22.53 0.09
CA ILE A 631 -30.71 22.29 1.52
C ILE A 631 -29.46 22.70 2.33
N ASN A 632 -28.27 22.34 1.85
CA ASN A 632 -27.02 22.49 2.58
C ASN A 632 -26.31 23.84 2.34
N ALA A 633 -26.76 24.63 1.38
CA ALA A 633 -26.16 25.96 1.09
C ALA A 633 -26.03 26.87 2.32
N PRO A 634 -27.02 26.93 3.26
CA PRO A 634 -26.91 27.79 4.46
C PRO A 634 -25.84 27.33 5.45
N TYR A 635 -25.33 26.10 5.36
CA TYR A 635 -24.32 25.56 6.27
C TYR A 635 -22.89 25.85 5.84
N LYS A 636 -22.68 26.36 4.62
CA LYS A 636 -21.36 26.74 4.11
C LYS A 636 -20.82 27.98 4.82
N GLU A 637 -19.51 28.00 5.01
CA GLU A 637 -18.75 29.14 5.50
C GLU A 637 -17.91 29.73 4.36
N THR A 638 -17.67 31.04 4.41
CA THR A 638 -16.81 31.71 3.42
C THR A 638 -15.42 31.89 3.98
N VAL A 639 -14.42 31.23 3.39
CA VAL A 639 -13.00 31.34 3.72
C VAL A 639 -12.27 31.92 2.52
N ASN A 640 -11.48 32.98 2.71
CA ASN A 640 -10.72 33.63 1.63
C ASN A 640 -11.56 34.01 0.40
N ARG A 641 -12.80 34.44 0.61
CA ARG A 641 -13.82 34.80 -0.43
C ARG A 641 -14.34 33.62 -1.26
N GLN A 642 -14.19 32.42 -0.76
CA GLN A 642 -14.67 31.19 -1.39
C GLN A 642 -15.55 30.43 -0.39
N ASP A 643 -16.68 29.92 -0.86
CA ASP A 643 -17.54 29.06 -0.05
C ASP A 643 -16.92 27.68 0.15
N VAL A 644 -16.95 27.20 1.38
CA VAL A 644 -16.40 25.91 1.81
C VAL A 644 -17.53 25.02 2.30
N PRO A 645 -17.61 23.75 1.79
CA PRO A 645 -16.78 23.15 0.77
C PRO A 645 -16.97 23.77 -0.62
N THR A 646 -15.91 23.64 -1.44
CA THR A 646 -16.02 23.96 -2.87
C THR A 646 -17.00 23.01 -3.56
N PRO A 647 -17.52 23.32 -4.76
CA PRO A 647 -18.41 22.39 -5.46
C PRO A 647 -17.79 21.01 -5.69
N ASN A 648 -16.48 20.90 -5.91
CA ASN A 648 -15.83 19.61 -6.10
C ASN A 648 -15.74 18.80 -4.80
N ASP A 649 -15.44 19.47 -3.70
CA ASP A 649 -15.35 18.81 -2.40
C ASP A 649 -16.74 18.42 -1.87
N GLU A 650 -17.76 19.22 -2.16
CA GLU A 650 -19.16 18.92 -1.87
C GLU A 650 -19.66 17.70 -2.68
N TYR A 651 -19.29 17.62 -3.95
CA TYR A 651 -19.64 16.48 -4.82
C TYR A 651 -18.98 15.18 -4.32
N PHE A 652 -17.71 15.27 -3.93
CA PHE A 652 -16.98 14.18 -3.29
C PHE A 652 -17.63 13.74 -1.97
N PHE A 653 -18.02 14.71 -1.13
CA PHE A 653 -18.67 14.47 0.15
C PHE A 653 -19.96 13.67 0.00
N TYR A 654 -20.87 14.06 -0.91
CA TYR A 654 -22.12 13.34 -1.10
C TYR A 654 -21.92 11.89 -1.56
N GLN A 655 -20.99 11.62 -2.46
CA GLN A 655 -20.68 10.25 -2.86
C GLN A 655 -20.09 9.44 -1.69
N SER A 656 -19.25 10.09 -0.86
CA SER A 656 -18.66 9.45 0.31
C SER A 656 -19.73 9.07 1.34
N LEU A 657 -20.71 9.93 1.55
CA LEU A 657 -21.86 9.64 2.42
C LEU A 657 -22.67 8.44 1.89
N ILE A 658 -23.00 8.41 0.60
CA ILE A 658 -23.75 7.30 -0.01
C ILE A 658 -23.05 5.97 0.22
N GLY A 659 -21.74 5.94 -0.02
CA GLY A 659 -20.96 4.70 0.10
C GLY A 659 -20.80 4.21 1.52
N ALA A 660 -20.45 5.10 2.46
CA ALA A 660 -20.07 4.75 3.82
C ALA A 660 -21.22 4.79 4.83
N PHE A 661 -22.43 5.21 4.46
CA PHE A 661 -23.56 5.36 5.39
C PHE A 661 -23.88 4.03 6.10
N PRO A 662 -24.00 4.00 7.44
CA PRO A 662 -24.15 2.78 8.20
C PRO A 662 -25.50 2.11 7.98
N PHE A 663 -25.57 0.82 8.22
CA PHE A 663 -26.82 0.06 8.18
C PHE A 663 -27.67 0.26 9.43
N LYS A 664 -27.02 0.51 10.58
CA LYS A 664 -27.66 0.61 11.89
C LYS A 664 -27.50 2.01 12.48
N ASP A 665 -28.55 2.46 13.19
CA ASP A 665 -28.54 3.79 13.81
C ASP A 665 -27.53 3.91 14.97
N ASP A 666 -27.17 2.83 15.64
CA ASP A 666 -26.15 2.81 16.69
C ASP A 666 -24.71 3.02 16.15
N GLU A 667 -24.47 2.73 14.88
CA GLU A 667 -23.19 2.97 14.20
C GLU A 667 -23.05 4.45 13.75
N TYR A 668 -24.14 5.23 13.75
CA TYR A 668 -24.20 6.58 13.19
C TYR A 668 -23.21 7.57 13.83
N PRO A 669 -23.02 7.64 15.17
CA PRO A 669 -22.06 8.55 15.78
C PRO A 669 -20.62 8.28 15.30
N GLY A 670 -20.19 7.02 15.30
CA GLY A 670 -18.86 6.63 14.81
C GLY A 670 -18.69 6.88 13.29
N PHE A 671 -19.76 6.77 12.50
CA PHE A 671 -19.74 7.14 11.09
C PHE A 671 -19.45 8.63 10.89
N VAL A 672 -20.06 9.53 11.69
CA VAL A 672 -19.84 10.98 11.59
C VAL A 672 -18.37 11.32 11.88
N GLU A 673 -17.79 10.75 12.94
CA GLU A 673 -16.36 10.95 13.28
C GLU A 673 -15.45 10.49 12.13
N ARG A 674 -15.68 9.28 11.60
CA ARG A 674 -14.92 8.73 10.49
C ARG A 674 -14.98 9.61 9.24
N ILE A 675 -16.14 10.14 8.90
CA ILE A 675 -16.32 11.04 7.75
C ILE A 675 -15.54 12.35 7.96
N GLN A 676 -15.55 12.92 9.17
CA GLN A 676 -14.80 14.14 9.47
C GLN A 676 -13.29 13.93 9.33
N GLU A 677 -12.76 12.83 9.87
CA GLU A 677 -11.34 12.47 9.71
C GLU A 677 -10.97 12.24 8.25
N TYR A 678 -11.82 11.53 7.53
CA TYR A 678 -11.61 11.23 6.11
C TYR A 678 -11.61 12.48 5.23
N ILE A 679 -12.50 13.44 5.47
CA ILE A 679 -12.54 14.72 4.75
C ILE A 679 -11.19 15.41 4.86
N ILE A 680 -10.62 15.53 6.07
CA ILE A 680 -9.32 16.16 6.30
C ILE A 680 -8.23 15.46 5.51
N LYS A 681 -8.17 14.12 5.57
CA LYS A 681 -7.21 13.36 4.79
C LYS A 681 -7.39 13.60 3.29
N ALA A 682 -8.60 13.48 2.78
CA ALA A 682 -8.90 13.61 1.35
C ALA A 682 -8.50 14.98 0.77
N ILE A 683 -8.83 16.08 1.46
CA ILE A 683 -8.49 17.42 0.98
C ILE A 683 -6.99 17.73 1.09
N ARG A 684 -6.30 17.14 2.08
CA ARG A 684 -4.83 17.23 2.18
C ARG A 684 -4.14 16.47 1.07
N GLU A 685 -4.63 15.27 0.72
CA GLU A 685 -4.11 14.50 -0.42
C GLU A 685 -4.42 15.18 -1.76
N ALA A 686 -5.57 15.82 -1.91
CA ALA A 686 -5.91 16.59 -3.10
C ALA A 686 -4.97 17.77 -3.37
N LYS A 687 -4.33 18.36 -2.35
CA LYS A 687 -3.35 19.47 -2.44
C LYS A 687 -3.88 20.72 -3.17
N VAL A 688 -5.22 20.93 -3.16
CA VAL A 688 -5.85 22.06 -3.83
C VAL A 688 -6.00 23.26 -2.89
N HIS A 689 -6.51 23.04 -1.70
CA HIS A 689 -6.79 24.09 -0.70
C HIS A 689 -5.88 23.96 0.52
N THR A 690 -5.54 22.75 0.89
CA THR A 690 -4.70 22.40 2.03
C THR A 690 -3.78 21.25 1.65
N GLU A 691 -2.69 21.06 2.37
CA GLU A 691 -1.74 19.95 2.16
C GLU A 691 -1.09 19.57 3.49
N TRP A 692 -0.55 18.36 3.62
CA TRP A 692 0.12 17.87 4.83
C TRP A 692 1.25 18.79 5.29
N ILE A 693 1.98 19.35 4.35
CA ILE A 693 3.15 20.19 4.54
C ILE A 693 2.77 21.59 5.03
N LYS A 694 1.62 22.11 4.59
CA LYS A 694 1.12 23.43 4.93
C LYS A 694 -0.40 23.38 5.08
N PRO A 695 -0.90 22.90 6.22
CA PRO A 695 -2.33 22.82 6.47
C PRO A 695 -2.99 24.20 6.46
N ASP A 696 -4.07 24.38 5.69
CA ASP A 696 -4.98 25.52 5.83
C ASP A 696 -6.09 25.16 6.83
N THR A 697 -5.81 25.39 8.11
CA THR A 697 -6.74 25.04 9.19
C THR A 697 -8.07 25.80 9.10
N ALA A 698 -8.12 26.97 8.44
CA ALA A 698 -9.36 27.70 8.24
C ALA A 698 -10.27 26.96 7.26
N TYR A 699 -9.71 26.47 6.13
CA TYR A 699 -10.45 25.65 5.17
C TYR A 699 -10.88 24.30 5.78
N GLU A 700 -9.96 23.63 6.47
CA GLU A 700 -10.22 22.33 7.11
C GLU A 700 -11.36 22.43 8.13
N ASN A 701 -11.30 23.43 9.03
CA ASN A 701 -12.33 23.67 10.04
C ASN A 701 -13.68 24.03 9.41
N ALA A 702 -13.69 24.85 8.36
CA ALA A 702 -14.93 25.23 7.69
C ALA A 702 -15.60 24.02 7.02
N PHE A 703 -14.82 23.10 6.45
CA PHE A 703 -15.39 21.89 5.84
C PHE A 703 -15.87 20.86 6.89
N THR A 704 -15.14 20.67 7.98
CA THR A 704 -15.61 19.80 9.07
C THR A 704 -16.82 20.37 9.77
N ASN A 705 -16.91 21.69 9.98
CA ASN A 705 -18.10 22.37 10.49
C ASN A 705 -19.30 22.19 9.57
N PHE A 706 -19.09 22.26 8.25
CA PHE A 706 -20.14 21.98 7.27
C PHE A 706 -20.64 20.53 7.43
N ALA A 707 -19.74 19.55 7.47
CA ALA A 707 -20.10 18.14 7.65
C ALA A 707 -20.84 17.92 8.97
N ASP A 708 -20.40 18.52 10.08
CA ASP A 708 -21.09 18.46 11.36
C ASP A 708 -22.51 18.99 11.29
N ARG A 709 -22.72 20.16 10.69
CA ARG A 709 -24.06 20.78 10.57
C ARG A 709 -24.98 19.95 9.66
N VAL A 710 -24.46 19.40 8.57
CA VAL A 710 -25.20 18.57 7.62
C VAL A 710 -25.62 17.25 8.25
N LEU A 711 -24.80 16.66 9.12
CA LEU A 711 -25.02 15.36 9.75
C LEU A 711 -25.58 15.43 11.18
N LYS A 712 -25.73 16.64 11.74
CA LYS A 712 -26.21 16.85 13.10
C LYS A 712 -27.68 16.43 13.23
N ASP A 713 -28.03 15.91 14.40
CA ASP A 713 -29.38 15.56 14.80
C ASP A 713 -30.08 14.62 13.79
N PRO A 714 -29.78 13.31 13.81
CA PRO A 714 -30.24 12.37 12.79
C PRO A 714 -31.77 12.19 12.72
N HIS A 715 -32.52 12.70 13.70
CA HIS A 715 -33.98 12.56 13.76
C HIS A 715 -34.75 13.83 13.35
N ASN A 716 -34.08 14.98 13.23
CA ASN A 716 -34.71 16.25 12.87
C ASN A 716 -33.78 17.06 11.93
N ASN A 717 -33.52 16.50 10.77
CA ASN A 717 -32.53 17.02 9.82
C ASN A 717 -33.06 16.98 8.39
N PRO A 718 -33.32 18.15 7.78
CA PRO A 718 -33.89 18.23 6.43
C PRO A 718 -33.05 17.53 5.36
N PHE A 719 -31.71 17.57 5.51
CA PHE A 719 -30.83 16.86 4.57
C PHE A 719 -31.00 15.35 4.71
N LEU A 720 -30.96 14.82 5.94
CA LEU A 720 -31.10 13.38 6.16
C LEU A 720 -32.49 12.84 5.82
N GLU A 721 -33.53 13.65 5.97
CA GLU A 721 -34.89 13.32 5.50
C GLU A 721 -34.93 13.15 3.98
N ALA A 722 -34.24 14.00 3.22
CA ALA A 722 -34.11 13.89 1.75
C ALA A 722 -33.11 12.82 1.31
N PHE A 723 -32.03 12.61 2.08
CA PHE A 723 -30.93 11.71 1.75
C PHE A 723 -31.27 10.23 1.98
N ARG A 724 -31.83 9.88 3.15
CA ARG A 724 -32.05 8.49 3.56
C ARG A 724 -32.90 7.64 2.58
N PRO A 725 -33.96 8.14 1.97
CA PRO A 725 -34.72 7.34 0.99
C PRO A 725 -33.88 6.92 -0.21
N PHE A 726 -33.09 7.86 -0.78
CA PHE A 726 -32.22 7.56 -1.89
C PHE A 726 -31.05 6.65 -1.47
N GLN A 727 -30.48 6.88 -0.29
CA GLN A 727 -29.42 6.05 0.25
C GLN A 727 -29.88 4.61 0.47
N ARG A 728 -31.10 4.37 0.99
CA ARG A 728 -31.67 3.02 1.17
C ARG A 728 -31.83 2.30 -0.17
N LYS A 729 -32.29 3.01 -1.21
CA LYS A 729 -32.35 2.47 -2.56
C LYS A 729 -30.96 2.04 -3.03
N ILE A 730 -29.95 2.91 -2.92
CA ILE A 730 -28.56 2.58 -3.27
C ILE A 730 -28.02 1.41 -2.45
N GLN A 731 -28.30 1.38 -1.16
CA GLN A 731 -27.89 0.29 -0.26
C GLN A 731 -28.43 -1.07 -0.71
N HIS A 732 -29.70 -1.14 -1.10
CA HIS A 732 -30.32 -2.39 -1.58
C HIS A 732 -29.59 -2.96 -2.81
N TYR A 733 -29.39 -2.14 -3.84
CA TYR A 733 -28.68 -2.58 -5.04
C TYR A 733 -27.17 -2.78 -4.81
N GLY A 734 -26.59 -2.01 -3.90
CA GLY A 734 -25.21 -2.19 -3.44
C GLY A 734 -24.98 -3.57 -2.81
N ILE A 735 -25.91 -4.05 -1.98
CA ILE A 735 -25.89 -5.41 -1.42
C ILE A 735 -25.86 -6.45 -2.55
N LEU A 736 -26.71 -6.31 -3.55
CA LEU A 736 -26.79 -7.25 -4.68
C LEU A 736 -25.50 -7.25 -5.52
N ASN A 737 -24.93 -6.08 -5.78
CA ASN A 737 -23.63 -5.94 -6.45
C ASN A 737 -22.51 -6.62 -5.63
N SER A 738 -22.53 -6.46 -4.30
CA SER A 738 -21.56 -7.07 -3.39
C SER A 738 -21.61 -8.61 -3.41
N LEU A 739 -22.82 -9.19 -3.45
CA LEU A 739 -22.98 -10.65 -3.57
C LEU A 739 -22.43 -11.15 -4.92
N SER A 740 -22.74 -10.46 -6.02
CA SER A 740 -22.19 -10.78 -7.34
C SER A 740 -20.65 -10.63 -7.36
N GLN A 741 -20.11 -9.58 -6.77
CA GLN A 741 -18.66 -9.36 -6.64
C GLN A 741 -17.98 -10.48 -5.84
N THR A 742 -18.58 -10.91 -4.72
CA THR A 742 -18.06 -12.00 -3.88
C THR A 742 -18.01 -13.32 -4.64
N LEU A 743 -19.06 -13.65 -5.41
CA LEU A 743 -19.06 -14.81 -6.28
C LEU A 743 -17.93 -14.73 -7.31
N LEU A 744 -17.80 -13.62 -8.02
CA LEU A 744 -16.78 -13.43 -9.04
C LEU A 744 -15.35 -13.54 -8.45
N LYS A 745 -15.10 -12.96 -7.28
CA LYS A 745 -13.83 -13.08 -6.56
C LYS A 745 -13.47 -14.53 -6.28
N ALA A 746 -14.44 -15.30 -5.77
CA ALA A 746 -14.21 -16.69 -5.38
C ALA A 746 -14.11 -17.66 -6.55
N THR A 747 -14.61 -17.33 -7.75
CA THR A 747 -14.75 -18.30 -8.86
C THR A 747 -13.90 -17.96 -10.11
N ALA A 748 -13.50 -16.71 -10.29
CA ALA A 748 -12.60 -16.31 -11.37
C ALA A 748 -11.22 -17.00 -11.24
N PRO A 749 -10.44 -17.09 -12.34
CA PRO A 749 -9.06 -17.57 -12.29
C PRO A 749 -8.24 -16.76 -11.29
N GLY A 750 -7.55 -17.46 -10.38
CA GLY A 750 -6.77 -16.84 -9.31
C GLY A 750 -7.12 -17.40 -7.93
N LEU A 751 -6.50 -16.79 -6.94
CA LEU A 751 -6.61 -17.09 -5.53
C LEU A 751 -7.42 -15.98 -4.83
N PRO A 752 -8.62 -16.25 -4.30
CA PRO A 752 -9.37 -15.24 -3.59
C PRO A 752 -8.67 -14.84 -2.28
N ASP A 753 -8.44 -13.53 -2.12
CA ASP A 753 -7.97 -12.93 -0.87
C ASP A 753 -9.12 -12.21 -0.17
N PHE A 754 -9.29 -12.48 1.12
CA PHE A 754 -10.25 -11.83 1.97
C PHE A 754 -9.51 -10.93 2.96
N TYR A 755 -9.73 -9.63 2.84
CA TYR A 755 -9.24 -8.69 3.82
C TYR A 755 -10.03 -8.81 5.12
N GLN A 756 -9.35 -8.70 6.28
CA GLN A 756 -9.97 -8.85 7.59
C GLN A 756 -11.28 -8.07 7.72
N GLY A 757 -12.36 -8.76 8.08
CA GLY A 757 -13.68 -8.18 8.28
C GLY A 757 -14.56 -8.09 7.03
N SER A 758 -14.02 -8.31 5.82
CA SER A 758 -14.77 -8.17 4.57
C SER A 758 -15.78 -9.28 4.29
N GLU A 759 -15.80 -10.33 5.06
CA GLU A 759 -16.82 -11.38 5.01
C GLU A 759 -18.20 -10.93 5.52
N LEU A 760 -18.28 -9.83 6.26
CA LEU A 760 -19.47 -9.00 6.45
C LEU A 760 -19.36 -7.73 5.59
N TRP A 761 -20.21 -6.72 5.85
CA TRP A 761 -20.17 -5.48 5.06
C TRP A 761 -18.92 -4.65 5.37
N ASP A 762 -18.12 -4.38 4.34
CA ASP A 762 -16.93 -3.51 4.41
C ASP A 762 -17.24 -2.12 3.82
N LEU A 763 -17.64 -1.20 4.71
CA LEU A 763 -17.88 0.21 4.39
C LEU A 763 -16.71 1.10 4.82
N SER A 764 -15.50 0.57 4.81
CA SER A 764 -14.30 1.28 5.22
C SER A 764 -13.92 2.36 4.21
N LEU A 765 -13.37 3.44 4.75
CA LEU A 765 -12.65 4.50 4.04
C LEU A 765 -11.15 4.12 3.96
N VAL A 766 -10.33 5.00 3.38
CA VAL A 766 -8.88 4.77 3.31
C VAL A 766 -8.24 4.70 4.71
N ASP A 767 -7.03 4.15 4.79
CA ASP A 767 -6.27 4.09 6.04
C ASP A 767 -6.24 5.44 6.80
N PRO A 768 -6.28 5.44 8.14
CA PRO A 768 -6.30 4.27 9.03
C PRO A 768 -7.67 3.61 9.23
N ASP A 769 -8.74 4.10 8.62
CA ASP A 769 -10.11 3.62 8.83
C ASP A 769 -10.30 2.13 8.44
N ASN A 770 -9.68 1.69 7.34
CA ASN A 770 -9.70 0.29 6.90
C ASN A 770 -8.86 -0.67 7.77
N ARG A 771 -8.17 -0.15 8.79
CA ARG A 771 -7.37 -0.94 9.76
C ARG A 771 -7.99 -0.97 11.16
N ARG A 772 -9.26 -0.58 11.28
CA ARG A 772 -10.02 -0.64 12.53
C ARG A 772 -10.10 -2.08 13.05
N PRO A 773 -10.21 -2.27 14.39
CA PRO A 773 -10.41 -3.59 14.97
C PRO A 773 -11.63 -4.31 14.39
N VAL A 774 -11.48 -5.60 14.14
CA VAL A 774 -12.53 -6.48 13.64
C VAL A 774 -13.15 -7.26 14.79
N ASP A 775 -14.49 -7.26 14.90
CA ASP A 775 -15.22 -8.08 15.87
C ASP A 775 -15.32 -9.53 15.35
N PHE A 776 -14.35 -10.34 15.74
CA PHE A 776 -14.33 -11.77 15.38
C PHE A 776 -15.34 -12.61 16.19
N GLU A 777 -15.75 -12.16 17.38
CA GLU A 777 -16.72 -12.90 18.19
C GLU A 777 -18.09 -12.96 17.52
N ILE A 778 -18.54 -11.82 16.96
CA ILE A 778 -19.82 -11.79 16.23
C ILE A 778 -19.75 -12.65 14.96
N ARG A 779 -18.61 -12.68 14.28
CA ARG A 779 -18.40 -13.49 13.08
C ARG A 779 -18.42 -14.98 13.36
N GLN A 780 -17.74 -15.40 14.40
CA GLN A 780 -17.77 -16.78 14.88
C GLN A 780 -19.21 -17.22 15.22
N LYS A 781 -19.93 -16.40 15.96
CA LYS A 781 -21.32 -16.65 16.31
C LYS A 781 -22.21 -16.75 15.07
N TYR A 782 -22.07 -15.84 14.12
CA TYR A 782 -22.85 -15.85 12.88
C TYR A 782 -22.54 -17.08 12.02
N LEU A 783 -21.28 -17.45 11.87
CA LEU A 783 -20.92 -18.65 11.11
C LEU A 783 -21.48 -19.92 11.75
N GLN A 784 -21.44 -20.03 13.09
CA GLN A 784 -22.00 -21.18 13.80
C GLN A 784 -23.54 -21.25 13.68
N ASP A 785 -24.24 -20.12 13.74
CA ASP A 785 -25.68 -20.03 13.51
C ASP A 785 -26.04 -20.47 12.07
N ILE A 786 -25.32 -19.95 11.08
CA ILE A 786 -25.46 -20.31 9.66
C ILE A 786 -25.28 -21.82 9.48
N LYS A 787 -24.20 -22.40 9.98
CA LYS A 787 -23.93 -23.86 9.85
C LYS A 787 -25.03 -24.71 10.50
N THR A 788 -25.47 -24.31 11.67
CA THR A 788 -26.49 -25.03 12.42
C THR A 788 -27.83 -25.00 11.70
N LYS A 789 -28.27 -23.83 11.25
CA LYS A 789 -29.53 -23.66 10.52
C LYS A 789 -29.48 -24.28 9.11
N ALA A 790 -28.38 -24.16 8.40
CA ALA A 790 -28.21 -24.76 7.07
C ALA A 790 -28.35 -26.31 7.13
N ALA A 791 -27.81 -26.94 8.17
CA ALA A 791 -27.93 -28.38 8.38
C ALA A 791 -29.37 -28.85 8.69
N GLN A 792 -30.23 -27.96 9.22
CA GLN A 792 -31.62 -28.25 9.57
C GLN A 792 -32.58 -27.95 8.41
N ASP A 793 -32.48 -26.72 7.85
CA ASP A 793 -33.32 -26.22 6.76
C ASP A 793 -32.60 -25.12 6.00
N LEU A 794 -31.88 -25.50 4.93
CA LEU A 794 -31.15 -24.55 4.12
C LEU A 794 -32.06 -23.52 3.43
N SER A 795 -33.22 -23.93 2.95
CA SER A 795 -34.16 -23.02 2.26
C SER A 795 -34.75 -22.00 3.21
N GLY A 796 -35.11 -22.45 4.45
CA GLY A 796 -35.56 -21.54 5.50
C GLY A 796 -34.50 -20.54 5.93
N LEU A 797 -33.24 -20.98 6.05
CA LEU A 797 -32.12 -20.10 6.35
C LEU A 797 -31.93 -19.03 5.23
N ILE A 798 -31.95 -19.43 3.96
CA ILE A 798 -31.80 -18.50 2.83
C ILE A 798 -32.90 -17.44 2.88
N ALA A 799 -34.15 -17.85 3.11
CA ALA A 799 -35.26 -16.90 3.24
C ALA A 799 -35.06 -15.92 4.39
N GLU A 800 -34.59 -16.38 5.57
CA GLU A 800 -34.24 -15.52 6.71
C GLU A 800 -33.16 -14.49 6.34
N LEU A 801 -32.06 -14.96 5.71
CA LEU A 801 -30.91 -14.12 5.34
C LEU A 801 -31.31 -13.02 4.35
N LEU A 802 -32.21 -13.33 3.41
CA LEU A 802 -32.70 -12.34 2.42
C LEU A 802 -33.72 -11.37 3.04
N GLN A 803 -34.36 -11.68 4.18
CA GLN A 803 -35.22 -10.74 4.89
C GLN A 803 -34.45 -9.72 5.75
N THR A 804 -33.23 -10.02 6.15
CA THR A 804 -32.40 -9.17 7.01
C THR A 804 -30.98 -8.99 6.43
N PRO A 805 -30.83 -8.56 5.18
CA PRO A 805 -29.52 -8.55 4.52
C PRO A 805 -28.54 -7.54 5.13
N GLU A 806 -29.04 -6.53 5.86
CA GLU A 806 -28.25 -5.45 6.46
C GLU A 806 -27.30 -5.94 7.56
N ASP A 807 -27.57 -7.08 8.19
CA ASP A 807 -26.70 -7.65 9.24
C ASP A 807 -25.42 -8.33 8.69
N GLY A 808 -25.31 -8.50 7.38
CA GLY A 808 -24.16 -9.05 6.67
C GLY A 808 -24.08 -10.57 6.67
N ARG A 809 -24.93 -11.30 7.40
CA ARG A 809 -24.92 -12.78 7.43
C ARG A 809 -25.12 -13.39 6.04
N VAL A 810 -25.85 -12.73 5.15
CA VAL A 810 -26.05 -13.18 3.77
C VAL A 810 -24.72 -13.24 2.98
N LYS A 811 -23.83 -12.28 3.19
CA LYS A 811 -22.50 -12.26 2.55
C LYS A 811 -21.58 -13.31 3.18
N LEU A 812 -21.60 -13.45 4.51
CA LEU A 812 -20.86 -14.49 5.23
C LEU A 812 -21.30 -15.89 4.78
N PHE A 813 -22.61 -16.13 4.65
CA PHE A 813 -23.16 -17.38 4.12
C PHE A 813 -22.64 -17.67 2.71
N LEU A 814 -22.72 -16.69 1.82
CA LEU A 814 -22.22 -16.84 0.45
C LEU A 814 -20.72 -17.15 0.44
N THR A 815 -19.93 -16.39 1.21
CA THR A 815 -18.48 -16.61 1.32
C THR A 815 -18.17 -18.03 1.81
N TYR A 816 -18.88 -18.50 2.85
CA TYR A 816 -18.73 -19.85 3.39
C TYR A 816 -19.04 -20.91 2.32
N GLN A 817 -20.18 -20.82 1.62
CA GLN A 817 -20.57 -21.79 0.60
C GLN A 817 -19.58 -21.82 -0.57
N LEU A 818 -19.11 -20.67 -1.01
CA LEU A 818 -18.12 -20.57 -2.10
C LEU A 818 -16.76 -21.17 -1.70
N LEU A 819 -16.31 -20.94 -0.47
CA LEU A 819 -15.05 -21.50 0.01
C LEU A 819 -15.13 -23.02 0.24
N GLN A 820 -16.28 -23.54 0.68
CA GLN A 820 -16.51 -25.00 0.74
C GLN A 820 -16.50 -25.59 -0.68
N ALA A 821 -17.17 -24.98 -1.66
CA ALA A 821 -17.13 -25.41 -3.04
C ALA A 821 -15.71 -25.39 -3.62
N ARG A 822 -14.91 -24.37 -3.33
CA ARG A 822 -13.49 -24.31 -3.76
C ARG A 822 -12.66 -25.46 -3.18
N ARG A 823 -12.90 -25.86 -1.93
CA ARG A 823 -12.21 -27.02 -1.33
C ARG A 823 -12.58 -28.32 -2.00
N VAL A 824 -13.87 -28.52 -2.28
CA VAL A 824 -14.37 -29.74 -2.94
C VAL A 824 -13.85 -29.85 -4.39
N TYR A 825 -13.92 -28.76 -5.15
CA TYR A 825 -13.54 -28.73 -6.57
C TYR A 825 -12.19 -28.02 -6.80
N LEU A 826 -11.24 -28.21 -5.89
CA LEU A 826 -9.95 -27.52 -5.86
C LEU A 826 -9.22 -27.57 -7.21
N ASP A 827 -9.10 -28.74 -7.79
CA ASP A 827 -8.41 -28.92 -9.07
C ASP A 827 -9.03 -28.11 -10.22
N VAL A 828 -10.36 -28.01 -10.25
CA VAL A 828 -11.06 -27.21 -11.27
C VAL A 828 -10.77 -25.72 -11.08
N PHE A 829 -10.73 -25.21 -9.85
CA PHE A 829 -10.43 -23.80 -9.60
C PHE A 829 -8.95 -23.45 -9.82
N GLN A 830 -8.04 -24.35 -9.52
CA GLN A 830 -6.61 -24.11 -9.68
C GLN A 830 -6.09 -24.37 -11.10
N ARG A 831 -6.62 -25.39 -11.79
CA ARG A 831 -6.07 -25.91 -13.05
C ARG A 831 -7.05 -25.88 -14.22
N GLY A 832 -8.34 -25.66 -13.92
CA GLY A 832 -9.39 -25.66 -14.95
C GLY A 832 -9.27 -24.47 -15.90
N THR A 833 -9.66 -24.69 -17.16
CA THR A 833 -9.75 -23.64 -18.16
C THR A 833 -10.87 -22.67 -17.84
N TYR A 834 -10.75 -21.43 -18.35
CA TYR A 834 -11.80 -20.43 -18.29
C TYR A 834 -12.54 -20.37 -19.63
N VAL A 835 -13.84 -20.55 -19.58
CA VAL A 835 -14.71 -20.55 -20.77
C VAL A 835 -15.78 -19.47 -20.63
N LYS A 836 -15.73 -18.47 -21.50
CA LYS A 836 -16.80 -17.49 -21.63
C LYS A 836 -18.08 -18.18 -22.10
N LEU A 837 -19.21 -17.95 -21.44
CA LEU A 837 -20.50 -18.50 -21.84
C LEU A 837 -21.35 -17.48 -22.59
N SER A 838 -22.11 -17.97 -23.57
CA SER A 838 -23.06 -17.18 -24.32
C SER A 838 -24.38 -17.05 -23.56
N VAL A 839 -24.89 -15.85 -23.41
CA VAL A 839 -26.21 -15.55 -22.86
C VAL A 839 -27.15 -15.10 -23.99
N ALA A 840 -28.32 -15.73 -24.08
CA ALA A 840 -29.38 -15.36 -25.03
C ALA A 840 -30.60 -14.81 -24.27
N GLY A 841 -31.32 -13.90 -24.91
CA GLY A 841 -32.48 -13.23 -24.34
C GLY A 841 -32.29 -11.71 -24.23
N SER A 842 -33.37 -11.02 -23.84
CA SER A 842 -33.39 -9.56 -23.71
C SER A 842 -32.47 -9.02 -22.62
N LEU A 843 -32.21 -9.80 -21.57
CA LEU A 843 -31.42 -9.41 -20.39
C LEU A 843 -30.00 -9.93 -20.43
N LYS A 844 -29.45 -10.27 -21.61
CA LYS A 844 -28.08 -10.77 -21.76
C LYS A 844 -26.98 -9.86 -21.20
N SER A 845 -27.21 -8.56 -21.12
CA SER A 845 -26.27 -7.57 -20.57
C SER A 845 -26.30 -7.45 -19.04
N HIS A 846 -27.31 -8.07 -18.40
CA HIS A 846 -27.56 -8.00 -16.96
C HIS A 846 -26.95 -9.16 -16.18
N VAL A 847 -26.15 -10.01 -16.81
CA VAL A 847 -25.51 -11.14 -16.15
C VAL A 847 -24.08 -11.35 -16.65
N VAL A 848 -23.19 -11.62 -15.73
CA VAL A 848 -21.84 -12.14 -15.98
C VAL A 848 -21.87 -13.63 -15.78
N THR A 849 -21.42 -14.42 -16.77
CA THR A 849 -21.35 -15.88 -16.63
C THR A 849 -20.19 -16.47 -17.40
N PHE A 850 -19.55 -17.44 -16.78
CA PHE A 850 -18.43 -18.21 -17.34
C PHE A 850 -18.40 -19.61 -16.72
N ALA A 851 -17.72 -20.53 -17.39
CA ALA A 851 -17.43 -21.84 -16.84
C ALA A 851 -15.95 -21.99 -16.48
N ARG A 852 -15.70 -22.84 -15.47
CA ARG A 852 -14.39 -23.44 -15.18
C ARG A 852 -14.50 -24.93 -15.49
N GLU A 853 -13.56 -25.46 -16.29
CA GLU A 853 -13.64 -26.85 -16.78
C GLU A 853 -12.32 -27.58 -16.58
N LEU A 854 -12.40 -28.79 -16.03
CA LEU A 854 -11.28 -29.74 -15.94
C LEU A 854 -11.81 -31.15 -16.12
N ALA A 855 -11.34 -31.82 -17.17
CA ALA A 855 -11.86 -33.14 -17.57
C ALA A 855 -13.40 -33.12 -17.70
N ASP A 856 -14.12 -33.92 -16.95
CA ASP A 856 -15.59 -34.01 -16.98
C ASP A 856 -16.29 -33.12 -15.96
N THR A 857 -15.50 -32.47 -15.09
CA THR A 857 -16.08 -31.55 -14.05
C THR A 857 -16.16 -30.13 -14.59
N ARG A 858 -17.35 -29.57 -14.50
CA ARG A 858 -17.67 -28.20 -14.95
C ARG A 858 -18.38 -27.45 -13.86
N ILE A 859 -17.99 -26.19 -13.71
CA ILE A 859 -18.56 -25.24 -12.73
C ILE A 859 -18.95 -23.97 -13.48
N ILE A 860 -20.19 -23.49 -13.33
CA ILE A 860 -20.69 -22.27 -13.97
C ILE A 860 -21.00 -21.23 -12.88
N ALA A 861 -20.34 -20.07 -12.96
CA ALA A 861 -20.63 -18.90 -12.14
C ALA A 861 -21.67 -18.01 -12.84
N ILE A 862 -22.67 -17.52 -12.07
CA ILE A 862 -23.75 -16.67 -12.57
C ILE A 862 -23.94 -15.48 -11.62
N ALA A 863 -23.54 -14.29 -12.08
CA ALA A 863 -23.52 -13.05 -11.30
C ALA A 863 -24.36 -11.95 -12.01
N PRO A 864 -25.56 -11.61 -11.50
CA PRO A 864 -26.36 -10.49 -12.00
C PRO A 864 -25.69 -9.13 -11.79
N ARG A 865 -26.01 -8.16 -12.67
CA ARG A 865 -25.55 -6.76 -12.58
C ARG A 865 -26.59 -5.81 -13.20
N PHE A 866 -26.50 -4.51 -12.92
CA PHE A 866 -27.41 -3.47 -13.45
C PHE A 866 -28.86 -3.72 -13.09
N LEU A 867 -29.12 -3.88 -11.81
CA LEU A 867 -30.37 -4.41 -11.28
C LEU A 867 -31.45 -3.34 -11.05
N THR A 868 -31.12 -2.06 -11.12
CA THR A 868 -32.07 -0.96 -10.89
C THR A 868 -33.19 -0.91 -11.95
N SER A 869 -32.95 -1.47 -13.13
CA SER A 869 -33.94 -1.59 -14.21
C SER A 869 -34.71 -2.91 -14.20
N LEU A 870 -34.32 -3.88 -13.37
CA LEU A 870 -34.91 -5.22 -13.36
C LEU A 870 -35.87 -5.44 -12.18
N VAL A 871 -35.52 -4.96 -11.00
CA VAL A 871 -36.27 -5.16 -9.76
C VAL A 871 -36.44 -3.83 -9.03
N LYS A 872 -37.48 -3.73 -8.21
CA LYS A 872 -37.70 -2.57 -7.35
C LYS A 872 -36.90 -2.69 -6.07
N GLU A 873 -36.76 -1.57 -5.36
CA GLU A 873 -36.20 -1.56 -4.01
C GLU A 873 -36.93 -2.58 -3.12
N GLY A 874 -36.16 -3.42 -2.43
CA GLY A 874 -36.68 -4.50 -1.58
C GLY A 874 -37.01 -5.81 -2.32
N GLU A 875 -36.96 -5.84 -3.65
CA GLU A 875 -37.18 -7.05 -4.46
C GLU A 875 -35.83 -7.67 -4.85
N TYR A 876 -35.80 -9.00 -5.00
CA TYR A 876 -34.62 -9.73 -5.46
C TYR A 876 -34.76 -10.16 -6.91
N PRO A 877 -33.64 -10.28 -7.67
CA PRO A 877 -33.67 -10.69 -9.08
C PRO A 877 -33.88 -12.20 -9.21
N LEU A 878 -35.06 -12.69 -8.79
CA LEU A 878 -35.40 -14.12 -8.71
C LEU A 878 -36.54 -14.51 -9.67
N GLY A 879 -36.43 -15.70 -10.22
CA GLY A 879 -37.49 -16.42 -10.88
C GLY A 879 -37.96 -15.89 -12.24
N GLU A 880 -39.10 -16.38 -12.69
CA GLU A 880 -39.63 -16.18 -14.04
C GLU A 880 -40.04 -14.73 -14.32
N GLN A 881 -40.56 -14.02 -13.32
CA GLN A 881 -41.04 -12.63 -13.49
C GLN A 881 -39.92 -11.65 -13.82
N VAL A 882 -38.65 -11.97 -13.44
CA VAL A 882 -37.47 -11.14 -13.73
C VAL A 882 -36.75 -11.64 -14.98
N TRP A 883 -36.44 -12.91 -15.04
CA TRP A 883 -35.51 -13.45 -16.04
C TRP A 883 -36.16 -13.90 -17.34
N HIS A 884 -37.50 -14.05 -17.40
CA HIS A 884 -38.27 -14.41 -18.59
C HIS A 884 -37.59 -15.52 -19.42
N GLU A 885 -37.26 -15.24 -20.69
CA GLU A 885 -36.64 -16.16 -21.65
C GLU A 885 -35.09 -16.07 -21.66
N THR A 886 -34.50 -15.39 -20.68
CA THR A 886 -33.04 -15.27 -20.62
C THR A 886 -32.42 -16.60 -20.19
N ARG A 887 -31.43 -17.06 -20.97
CA ARG A 887 -30.81 -18.38 -20.81
C ARG A 887 -29.32 -18.36 -21.13
N ILE A 888 -28.63 -19.31 -20.56
CA ILE A 888 -27.20 -19.59 -20.79
C ILE A 888 -27.11 -20.80 -21.73
N VAL A 889 -26.18 -20.74 -22.67
CA VAL A 889 -25.79 -21.92 -23.47
C VAL A 889 -24.60 -22.57 -22.75
N PRO A 890 -24.80 -23.76 -22.14
CA PRO A 890 -23.71 -24.47 -21.45
C PRO A 890 -22.66 -24.96 -22.46
N PRO A 891 -21.45 -25.29 -22.00
CA PRO A 891 -20.42 -25.89 -22.86
C PRO A 891 -20.91 -27.19 -23.53
N ALA A 892 -20.45 -27.48 -24.74
CA ALA A 892 -20.81 -28.68 -25.47
C ALA A 892 -20.48 -29.99 -24.71
N GLY A 893 -21.40 -30.94 -24.67
CA GLY A 893 -21.24 -32.19 -23.91
C GLY A 893 -21.41 -32.02 -22.39
N SER A 894 -22.10 -30.98 -21.96
CA SER A 894 -22.47 -30.81 -20.56
C SER A 894 -23.49 -31.85 -20.09
N SER A 895 -23.57 -32.06 -18.79
CA SER A 895 -24.58 -32.88 -18.12
C SER A 895 -25.99 -32.26 -18.29
N ASP A 896 -27.02 -33.11 -18.33
CA ASP A 896 -28.41 -32.68 -18.33
C ASP A 896 -28.88 -32.22 -16.95
N VAL A 897 -28.06 -32.45 -15.94
CA VAL A 897 -28.35 -32.11 -14.53
C VAL A 897 -27.25 -31.31 -13.91
N TRP A 898 -27.62 -30.18 -13.28
CA TRP A 898 -26.74 -29.30 -12.56
C TRP A 898 -27.25 -29.10 -11.12
N TYR A 899 -26.32 -28.84 -10.20
CA TYR A 899 -26.62 -28.57 -8.82
C TYR A 899 -26.03 -27.20 -8.46
N ASP A 900 -26.83 -26.34 -7.86
CA ASP A 900 -26.31 -25.07 -7.32
C ASP A 900 -25.61 -25.32 -5.98
N ALA A 901 -24.32 -25.12 -5.92
CA ALA A 901 -23.50 -25.32 -4.73
C ALA A 901 -23.86 -24.37 -3.56
N ILE A 902 -24.57 -23.27 -3.82
CA ILE A 902 -25.00 -22.32 -2.80
C ILE A 902 -26.28 -22.76 -2.13
N THR A 903 -27.28 -23.16 -2.92
CA THR A 903 -28.65 -23.45 -2.45
C THR A 903 -28.98 -24.94 -2.39
N GLY A 904 -28.17 -25.80 -2.99
CA GLY A 904 -28.46 -27.22 -3.17
C GLY A 904 -29.53 -27.49 -4.23
N HIS A 905 -30.06 -26.45 -4.90
CA HIS A 905 -31.12 -26.58 -5.90
C HIS A 905 -30.64 -27.34 -7.14
N LYS A 906 -31.50 -28.24 -7.64
CA LYS A 906 -31.24 -29.05 -8.83
C LYS A 906 -31.86 -28.39 -10.06
N VAL A 907 -31.05 -28.09 -11.07
CA VAL A 907 -31.46 -27.51 -12.36
C VAL A 907 -31.31 -28.54 -13.45
N GLN A 908 -32.33 -28.65 -14.30
CA GLN A 908 -32.31 -29.49 -15.48
C GLN A 908 -32.07 -28.63 -16.73
N GLY A 909 -31.22 -29.07 -17.63
CA GLY A 909 -30.97 -28.37 -18.89
C GLY A 909 -30.11 -29.21 -19.82
N GLU A 910 -30.68 -29.57 -20.97
CA GLU A 910 -29.96 -30.31 -22.02
C GLU A 910 -29.00 -29.38 -22.78
N ASP A 911 -29.55 -28.51 -23.63
CA ASP A 911 -28.77 -27.55 -24.44
C ASP A 911 -28.86 -26.10 -23.92
N THR A 912 -29.68 -25.84 -22.92
CA THR A 912 -29.91 -24.52 -22.37
C THR A 912 -30.21 -24.55 -20.89
N LEU A 913 -29.71 -23.54 -20.17
CA LEU A 913 -29.93 -23.32 -18.75
C LEU A 913 -30.70 -22.01 -18.58
N TRP A 914 -31.93 -22.09 -18.07
CA TRP A 914 -32.80 -20.92 -17.89
C TRP A 914 -32.48 -20.19 -16.62
N LEU A 915 -32.17 -18.87 -16.68
CA LEU A 915 -31.90 -18.08 -15.50
C LEU A 915 -33.07 -18.07 -14.51
N ARG A 916 -34.30 -18.11 -15.00
CA ARG A 916 -35.50 -18.18 -14.17
C ARG A 916 -35.58 -19.47 -13.31
N GLU A 917 -34.93 -20.55 -13.74
CA GLU A 917 -34.88 -21.81 -13.02
C GLU A 917 -33.67 -21.89 -12.08
N ILE A 918 -32.55 -21.26 -12.47
CA ILE A 918 -31.33 -21.19 -11.69
C ILE A 918 -31.51 -20.24 -10.49
N LEU A 919 -31.92 -19.02 -10.76
CA LEU A 919 -32.05 -17.96 -9.77
C LEU A 919 -33.46 -17.94 -9.16
N GLN A 920 -33.87 -19.03 -8.52
CA GLN A 920 -35.15 -19.14 -7.82
C GLN A 920 -35.08 -18.75 -6.36
N GLN A 921 -33.97 -19.04 -5.69
CA GLN A 921 -33.87 -18.94 -4.23
C GLN A 921 -32.83 -17.90 -3.76
N PHE A 922 -31.81 -17.67 -4.56
CA PHE A 922 -30.69 -16.79 -4.21
C PHE A 922 -30.26 -15.93 -5.42
N PRO A 923 -29.82 -14.67 -5.19
CA PRO A 923 -29.56 -13.71 -6.28
C PRO A 923 -28.29 -13.99 -7.11
N VAL A 924 -27.46 -14.95 -6.75
CA VAL A 924 -26.32 -15.46 -7.51
C VAL A 924 -26.32 -16.97 -7.48
N ALA A 925 -25.61 -17.64 -8.39
CA ALA A 925 -25.56 -19.10 -8.42
C ALA A 925 -24.18 -19.63 -8.83
N LEU A 926 -23.82 -20.80 -8.29
CA LEU A 926 -22.63 -21.57 -8.65
C LEU A 926 -23.05 -23.00 -9.00
N LEU A 927 -23.27 -23.26 -10.29
CA LEU A 927 -23.70 -24.57 -10.77
C LEU A 927 -22.52 -25.52 -10.92
N VAL A 928 -22.70 -26.78 -10.48
CA VAL A 928 -21.76 -27.88 -10.65
C VAL A 928 -22.48 -29.07 -11.35
N ASN A 929 -21.81 -29.71 -12.32
CA ASN A 929 -22.41 -30.80 -13.07
C ASN A 929 -22.21 -32.19 -12.42
N HIS A 930 -21.39 -32.29 -11.39
CA HIS A 930 -21.11 -33.49 -10.63
C HIS A 930 -20.99 -33.15 -9.15
N VAL A 931 -21.73 -33.89 -8.31
CA VAL A 931 -21.65 -33.76 -6.85
C VAL A 931 -20.63 -34.78 -6.35
N GLU A 932 -19.43 -34.30 -5.98
CA GLU A 932 -18.53 -35.11 -5.19
C GLU A 932 -19.09 -35.28 -3.78
N THR A 933 -19.46 -36.52 -3.45
CA THR A 933 -19.75 -36.86 -2.05
C THR A 933 -18.43 -36.85 -1.30
N SER A 934 -18.31 -35.96 -0.30
CA SER A 934 -17.17 -35.94 0.60
C SER A 934 -17.12 -37.20 1.44
N THR A 935 -16.53 -38.26 0.93
CA THR A 935 -16.16 -39.45 1.68
C THR A 935 -14.82 -39.17 2.37
N THR A 936 -14.87 -38.64 3.55
CA THR A 936 -13.74 -38.56 4.47
C THR A 936 -13.32 -39.92 5.05
N GLU A 937 -13.82 -41.03 4.50
CA GLU A 937 -13.58 -42.37 5.04
C GLU A 937 -12.62 -43.27 4.24
N ASP A 938 -12.25 -42.94 2.95
CA ASP A 938 -11.54 -43.91 2.12
C ASP A 938 -10.04 -43.64 1.90
N LYS A 939 -9.41 -42.63 2.51
CA LYS A 939 -7.96 -42.44 2.40
C LYS A 939 -7.11 -43.11 3.49
N ASN A 940 -7.73 -43.80 4.44
CA ASN A 940 -7.01 -44.53 5.50
C ASN A 940 -6.85 -46.07 5.26
N GLN A 941 -7.22 -46.55 4.07
CA GLN A 941 -7.08 -48.00 3.78
C GLN A 941 -6.00 -48.35 2.75
N GLU A 942 -5.28 -47.37 2.16
CA GLU A 942 -4.16 -47.68 1.25
C GLU A 942 -2.78 -47.36 1.85
N ALA A 943 -2.69 -47.16 3.14
CA ALA A 943 -1.45 -46.96 3.88
C ALA A 943 -1.23 -47.92 5.05
N GLU A 944 -1.69 -49.21 4.89
CA GLU A 944 -1.21 -50.37 5.68
C GLU A 944 -0.42 -51.33 4.82
#